data_3db8276633e7d762f1dc87ab132bb756
#
_entry.id   3db8276633e7d762f1dc87ab132bb756
#
_cell.length_a   1.000
_cell.length_b   1.000
_cell.length_c   1.000
_cell.angle_alpha   90.00
_cell.angle_beta   90.00
_cell.angle_gamma   90.00
#
_symmetry.space_group_name_H-M   'P 1'
#
loop_
_entity.id
_entity.type
_entity.pdbx_description
1 polymer ?
#
loop_
_entity_poly.entity_id
_entity_poly.type
_entity_poly.pdbx_seq_one_letter_code
_entity_poly.pdbx_strand_id
1 'polypeptide(L)'
;MLVPRFYEDLNVMHDKTMPARTYYIPASVRMNDLVEHRERSDRFQLLNGECKFQYYSSIYDVTESFYEKGYDVSGFDQVTVPGVWQMDGYDTHQYTNIRYPFPFDPPYVPQDIPCGAYVHNFEYHREKKASKAFLNFEGVDSCFYVWVNGAYAGYSQVPHATSEFDVTDLLNEGENTLAVLVLKWCDGSYLEDQDKFRMSGIFRDVYLLKRPEKTIRDYYITTDVEKDSVVVKLDMHFAEPVETKVTIEDKYGAVVARGETAENGVLELTVLNPVLWNAENPYLYQVILTMPDEVIVDRIGFRTIEIKDKVVYFNGEKIKFRGVNRHDSDPETGFVIDARQIKKDLMLMKQHNFNAIRSSHYPNAPYFYQMCDEYGFMVIDEADIEAHGPFMLYRKEDTDQNRFHRWNEKIADDPAWEKAIVDRVQLMVQRDKNRPSIVMWSMGNESAYGCNFEKALAWTKKFDPNRITQYESARYRNYDITYDYDNLDLYSRMYPSLQEIEDYLKKDGSKPFLLVEYCHSMGNGPGDFEDYFQMIHKDDRMCGGFVWEWCDHAIAHGTAENGKTRYYYGGDHGETIHDGNFCMDGLVYPDRTPHTGLLEYKNVYRPVRIVSYDQENGQMVLHNYMDFDDLKDYVDIFYEMTQDGLTVEKGKLANVVASPHSDAEVELKLQVPNTGKIYLKLIYRLKKEMPLLERGYELGFDEMKLANEDDRNRQAVKWLEQEKVIGTIAVKENDKQIVLQAKDFTYVLDKRTGLFEDMQFAGRSYINHPMELNIWRAPTDNDMYIKLEWEKAHYDAAYTRAYRIEVLQNKHGVLIMEHLAVVADTVQKILDVEMTWKINENGKIEAVIEAVKDKEFPDLPRFGIRMFLNKKMDEITYFGMGPQESYRDKHQASCHGLFRSKVAQMHEDYIRPQENGSHYDCDYVELTNGQCGIAAVSKNPFSFNASVYTQEELEQVSHNYELKESDSTVFCMDYAMNGIGSNSCGPDVMDKYRFDEEAFQFQFELIPFVKG
;
A
#
# COMPACT_ATOMS: atom_id res chain seq x y z
N MET A 1 24.83 36.70 -10.96
CA MET A 1 24.25 35.38 -11.00
C MET A 1 25.08 34.48 -11.89
N LEU A 2 25.45 33.32 -11.42
CA LEU A 2 26.42 32.45 -12.09
C LEU A 2 25.82 31.69 -13.29
N VAL A 3 24.50 31.45 -13.29
CA VAL A 3 23.79 30.67 -14.30
C VAL A 3 22.62 31.46 -14.89
N PRO A 4 22.20 31.19 -16.14
CA PRO A 4 20.98 31.77 -16.71
C PRO A 4 19.76 31.30 -15.92
N ARG A 5 18.69 32.11 -15.91
CA ARG A 5 17.44 31.79 -15.17
C ARG A 5 16.52 30.85 -15.95
N PHE A 6 17.03 29.73 -16.44
CA PHE A 6 16.21 28.72 -17.10
C PHE A 6 15.19 28.10 -16.16
N TYR A 7 15.48 28.08 -14.86
CA TYR A 7 14.65 27.55 -13.80
C TYR A 7 13.37 28.37 -13.48
N GLU A 8 13.14 29.48 -14.20
CA GLU A 8 11.93 30.33 -14.17
C GLU A 8 11.44 30.68 -15.58
N ASP A 9 11.62 29.77 -16.56
CA ASP A 9 11.23 29.99 -17.96
C ASP A 9 10.57 28.76 -18.57
N LEU A 10 9.25 28.70 -18.57
CA LEU A 10 8.43 27.61 -19.13
C LEU A 10 8.74 27.25 -20.60
N ASN A 11 9.59 28.01 -21.28
CA ASN A 11 10.03 27.70 -22.64
C ASN A 11 11.33 26.88 -22.69
N VAL A 12 12.04 26.76 -21.54
CA VAL A 12 13.38 26.14 -21.47
C VAL A 12 13.41 25.04 -20.42
N MET A 13 12.85 23.87 -20.72
CA MET A 13 12.98 22.69 -19.86
C MET A 13 14.37 22.04 -19.95
N HIS A 14 14.98 22.11 -21.12
CA HIS A 14 16.29 21.53 -21.45
C HIS A 14 17.13 22.45 -22.33
N ASP A 15 18.46 22.44 -22.11
CA ASP A 15 19.43 23.08 -22.97
C ASP A 15 20.61 22.14 -23.23
N LYS A 16 20.91 21.88 -24.49
CA LYS A 16 21.97 20.97 -25.01
C LYS A 16 21.80 19.50 -24.59
N THR A 17 20.63 19.08 -24.13
CA THR A 17 20.35 17.64 -23.93
C THR A 17 20.19 16.96 -25.29
N MET A 18 20.53 15.68 -25.32
CA MET A 18 20.22 14.82 -26.47
C MET A 18 18.72 14.47 -26.48
N PRO A 19 18.10 14.23 -27.64
CA PRO A 19 16.73 13.74 -27.71
C PRO A 19 16.54 12.46 -26.91
N ALA A 20 15.39 12.30 -26.23
CA ALA A 20 15.02 11.09 -25.50
C ALA A 20 15.08 9.85 -26.40
N ARG A 21 15.51 8.74 -25.87
CA ARG A 21 15.63 7.46 -26.54
C ARG A 21 15.26 6.30 -25.62
N THR A 22 15.02 5.12 -26.20
CA THR A 22 14.82 3.91 -25.40
C THR A 22 16.06 3.60 -24.56
N TYR A 23 15.80 3.03 -23.34
CA TYR A 23 16.88 2.63 -22.46
C TYR A 23 17.52 1.32 -22.94
N TYR A 24 18.82 1.30 -23.05
CA TYR A 24 19.66 0.13 -23.27
C TYR A 24 21.11 0.44 -22.90
N ILE A 25 21.86 -0.61 -22.56
CA ILE A 25 23.32 -0.53 -22.33
C ILE A 25 24.02 -1.33 -23.43
N PRO A 26 24.82 -0.68 -24.29
CA PRO A 26 25.59 -1.35 -25.35
C PRO A 26 26.89 -1.95 -24.79
N ALA A 27 27.51 -2.84 -25.56
CA ALA A 27 28.86 -3.34 -25.34
C ALA A 27 29.62 -3.51 -26.64
N SER A 28 30.94 -3.66 -26.65
CA SER A 28 31.75 -3.93 -27.83
C SER A 28 31.55 -5.34 -28.37
N VAL A 29 31.13 -6.25 -27.55
CA VAL A 29 30.84 -7.66 -27.85
C VAL A 29 29.52 -8.06 -27.22
N ARG A 30 28.95 -9.15 -27.68
CA ARG A 30 27.72 -9.69 -27.08
C ARG A 30 27.92 -10.02 -25.59
N MET A 31 27.06 -9.46 -24.74
CA MET A 31 26.94 -9.71 -23.32
C MET A 31 25.46 -9.89 -22.99
N ASN A 32 25.07 -11.02 -22.38
CA ASN A 32 23.66 -11.36 -22.14
C ASN A 32 23.15 -10.98 -20.76
N ASP A 33 24.04 -10.54 -19.86
CA ASP A 33 23.78 -10.25 -18.45
C ASP A 33 23.83 -8.75 -18.11
N LEU A 34 23.74 -7.86 -19.09
CA LEU A 34 23.79 -6.41 -18.88
C LEU A 34 22.51 -5.84 -18.25
N VAL A 35 21.42 -6.58 -18.27
CA VAL A 35 20.20 -6.20 -17.54
C VAL A 35 20.46 -6.24 -16.03
N GLU A 36 21.14 -7.29 -15.56
CA GLU A 36 21.49 -7.48 -14.15
C GLU A 36 22.81 -6.81 -13.74
N HIS A 37 23.73 -6.65 -14.71
CA HIS A 37 25.12 -6.26 -14.46
C HIS A 37 25.61 -5.26 -15.52
N ARG A 38 24.95 -4.11 -15.64
CA ARG A 38 25.29 -3.07 -16.63
C ARG A 38 26.74 -2.56 -16.48
N GLU A 39 27.28 -2.61 -15.28
CA GLU A 39 28.65 -2.21 -14.95
C GLU A 39 29.73 -3.09 -15.64
N ARG A 40 29.38 -4.26 -16.15
CA ARG A 40 30.29 -5.15 -16.89
C ARG A 40 30.55 -4.73 -18.33
N SER A 41 29.72 -3.84 -18.87
CA SER A 41 29.92 -3.34 -20.22
C SER A 41 31.18 -2.48 -20.30
N ASP A 42 32.01 -2.75 -21.30
CA ASP A 42 33.16 -1.90 -21.63
C ASP A 42 32.74 -0.53 -22.23
N ARG A 43 31.48 -0.37 -22.59
CA ARG A 43 30.88 0.87 -23.07
C ARG A 43 30.28 1.74 -21.97
N PHE A 44 30.13 1.18 -20.76
CA PHE A 44 29.53 1.83 -19.61
C PHE A 44 30.60 2.19 -18.57
N GLN A 45 30.63 3.43 -18.15
CA GLN A 45 31.51 3.90 -17.08
C GLN A 45 30.69 4.62 -16.02
N LEU A 46 30.50 3.97 -14.87
CA LEU A 46 29.80 4.54 -13.73
C LEU A 46 30.60 5.70 -13.14
N LEU A 47 29.93 6.81 -12.82
CA LEU A 47 30.48 7.99 -12.17
C LEU A 47 29.89 8.23 -10.78
N ASN A 48 29.24 7.24 -10.22
CA ASN A 48 28.79 7.24 -8.84
C ASN A 48 29.94 7.25 -7.84
N GLY A 49 29.63 7.55 -6.60
CA GLY A 49 30.56 7.49 -5.49
C GLY A 49 30.75 8.83 -4.80
N GLU A 50 31.90 9.03 -4.16
CA GLU A 50 32.19 10.23 -3.40
C GLU A 50 32.40 11.45 -4.29
N CYS A 51 31.65 12.54 -3.99
CA CYS A 51 31.77 13.83 -4.64
C CYS A 51 32.12 14.91 -3.61
N LYS A 52 32.86 15.92 -4.03
CA LYS A 52 32.99 17.16 -3.28
C LYS A 52 31.67 17.94 -3.38
N PHE A 53 31.19 18.45 -2.27
CA PHE A 53 29.86 19.04 -2.17
C PHE A 53 29.86 20.32 -1.35
N GLN A 54 29.17 21.35 -1.85
CA GLN A 54 28.90 22.58 -1.10
C GLN A 54 27.43 22.92 -1.19
N TYR A 55 26.78 22.90 -0.02
CA TYR A 55 25.39 23.37 0.10
C TYR A 55 25.34 24.88 0.23
N TYR A 56 24.37 25.51 -0.41
CA TYR A 56 24.04 26.93 -0.28
C TYR A 56 22.51 27.05 -0.01
N SER A 57 22.17 27.88 0.99
CA SER A 57 20.77 28.16 1.32
C SER A 57 20.07 29.05 0.29
N SER A 58 20.83 29.72 -0.57
CA SER A 58 20.35 30.53 -1.65
C SER A 58 21.25 30.46 -2.89
N ILE A 59 20.67 30.42 -4.07
CA ILE A 59 21.41 30.51 -5.34
C ILE A 59 22.24 31.82 -5.46
N TYR A 60 21.85 32.87 -4.73
CA TYR A 60 22.59 34.13 -4.70
C TYR A 60 23.93 34.03 -3.95
N ASP A 61 24.09 33.02 -3.10
CA ASP A 61 25.33 32.75 -2.37
C ASP A 61 26.37 32.05 -3.23
N VAL A 62 25.98 31.50 -4.40
CA VAL A 62 26.88 30.91 -5.38
C VAL A 62 27.53 32.02 -6.19
N THR A 63 28.58 32.61 -5.66
CA THR A 63 29.26 33.79 -6.24
C THR A 63 30.49 33.47 -7.04
N GLU A 64 31.08 32.30 -6.82
CA GLU A 64 32.33 31.85 -7.44
C GLU A 64 32.08 30.75 -8.47
N SER A 65 32.88 30.75 -9.54
CA SER A 65 32.82 29.76 -10.62
C SER A 65 33.46 28.43 -10.19
N PHE A 66 32.83 27.73 -9.24
CA PHE A 66 33.31 26.46 -8.67
C PHE A 66 33.57 25.36 -9.71
N TYR A 67 33.01 25.49 -10.90
CA TYR A 67 33.16 24.58 -12.04
C TYR A 67 34.44 24.81 -12.84
N GLU A 68 35.16 25.93 -12.60
CA GLU A 68 36.40 26.24 -13.35
C GLU A 68 37.53 25.29 -12.97
N LYS A 69 38.33 24.95 -13.99
CA LYS A 69 39.49 24.08 -13.78
C LYS A 69 40.45 24.68 -12.78
N GLY A 70 40.76 23.95 -11.71
CA GLY A 70 41.70 24.37 -10.67
C GLY A 70 41.08 25.21 -9.54
N TYR A 71 39.76 25.34 -9.51
CA TYR A 71 39.06 25.89 -8.37
C TYR A 71 39.38 25.05 -7.10
N ASP A 72 39.66 25.71 -6.00
CA ASP A 72 40.01 25.04 -4.74
C ASP A 72 38.75 24.52 -4.01
N VAL A 73 38.48 23.22 -4.14
CA VAL A 73 37.37 22.52 -3.48
C VAL A 73 37.78 21.86 -2.15
N SER A 74 38.92 22.23 -1.59
CA SER A 74 39.42 21.64 -0.33
C SER A 74 38.48 21.95 0.87
N GLY A 75 37.73 23.05 0.80
CA GLY A 75 36.75 23.45 1.79
C GLY A 75 35.35 22.82 1.59
N PHE A 76 35.14 22.08 0.52
CA PHE A 76 33.87 21.39 0.25
C PHE A 76 33.76 20.13 1.12
N ASP A 77 32.55 19.84 1.55
CA ASP A 77 32.22 18.58 2.21
C ASP A 77 32.31 17.39 1.21
N GLN A 78 31.94 16.22 1.66
CA GLN A 78 31.98 14.99 0.89
C GLN A 78 30.62 14.31 1.02
N VAL A 79 29.97 14.04 -0.11
CA VAL A 79 28.68 13.32 -0.17
C VAL A 79 28.79 12.14 -1.14
N THR A 80 27.89 11.17 -0.99
CA THR A 80 27.82 10.03 -1.92
C THR A 80 26.75 10.30 -2.98
N VAL A 81 27.08 10.03 -4.24
CA VAL A 81 26.12 10.00 -5.37
C VAL A 81 25.91 8.53 -5.78
N PRO A 82 24.69 8.06 -5.93
CA PRO A 82 23.40 8.72 -5.67
C PRO A 82 23.15 9.06 -4.19
N GLY A 83 22.53 10.21 -3.97
CA GLY A 83 22.22 10.71 -2.63
C GLY A 83 21.25 11.88 -2.66
N VAL A 84 20.59 12.14 -1.53
CA VAL A 84 19.72 13.31 -1.32
C VAL A 84 20.18 14.11 -0.10
N TRP A 85 20.15 15.44 -0.22
CA TRP A 85 20.76 16.35 0.79
C TRP A 85 20.18 16.18 2.18
N GLN A 86 18.87 15.96 2.26
CA GLN A 86 18.14 15.86 3.50
C GLN A 86 18.57 14.64 4.34
N MET A 87 18.94 13.55 3.66
CA MET A 87 19.49 12.36 4.34
C MET A 87 20.93 12.56 4.82
N ASP A 88 21.68 13.46 4.16
CA ASP A 88 23.05 13.83 4.53
C ASP A 88 23.12 14.97 5.58
N GLY A 89 21.95 15.49 6.01
CA GLY A 89 21.85 16.53 7.04
C GLY A 89 21.94 17.96 6.51
N TYR A 90 21.81 18.17 5.20
CA TYR A 90 21.67 19.47 4.58
C TYR A 90 20.19 19.73 4.29
N ASP A 91 19.70 20.95 4.51
CA ASP A 91 18.29 21.29 4.37
C ASP A 91 17.37 20.46 5.30
N THR A 92 16.08 20.71 5.29
CA THR A 92 15.08 20.06 6.14
C THR A 92 14.18 19.17 5.32
N HIS A 93 13.86 17.99 5.85
CA HIS A 93 12.79 17.17 5.30
C HIS A 93 11.47 17.93 5.36
N GLN A 94 10.64 17.79 4.34
CA GLN A 94 9.33 18.41 4.25
C GLN A 94 8.35 17.44 3.59
N TYR A 95 7.21 17.25 4.25
CA TYR A 95 6.12 16.42 3.72
C TYR A 95 4.86 17.26 3.55
N THR A 96 4.35 17.33 2.32
CA THR A 96 3.02 17.87 2.02
C THR A 96 2.32 16.95 1.02
N ASN A 97 0.99 16.83 1.15
CA ASN A 97 0.16 16.10 0.23
C ASN A 97 -0.34 17.00 -0.92
N ILE A 98 -1.32 17.84 -0.66
CA ILE A 98 -2.10 18.56 -1.69
C ILE A 98 -1.76 20.05 -1.83
N ARG A 99 -0.58 20.48 -1.43
CA ARG A 99 -0.21 21.89 -1.44
C ARG A 99 1.29 22.10 -1.67
N TYR A 100 1.58 23.14 -2.45
CA TYR A 100 2.97 23.56 -2.57
C TYR A 100 3.50 24.12 -1.24
N PRO A 101 4.73 23.78 -0.84
CA PRO A 101 5.37 24.39 0.33
C PRO A 101 5.90 25.80 0.05
N PHE A 102 5.51 26.42 -1.06
CA PHE A 102 5.91 27.76 -1.51
C PHE A 102 4.73 28.47 -2.20
N PRO A 103 4.81 29.83 -2.38
CA PRO A 103 3.74 30.58 -3.02
C PRO A 103 3.45 30.13 -4.45
N PHE A 104 2.18 30.04 -4.82
CA PHE A 104 1.78 29.76 -6.20
C PHE A 104 1.86 31.05 -7.05
N ASP A 105 2.97 31.21 -7.76
CA ASP A 105 3.24 32.37 -8.62
C ASP A 105 4.08 31.97 -9.86
N PRO A 106 3.65 30.95 -10.65
CA PRO A 106 4.43 30.46 -11.78
C PRO A 106 4.67 31.55 -12.83
N PRO A 107 5.85 31.55 -13.51
CA PRO A 107 6.90 30.54 -13.44
C PRO A 107 7.89 30.75 -12.26
N TYR A 108 7.66 31.76 -11.42
CA TYR A 108 8.57 32.14 -10.34
C TYR A 108 8.54 31.15 -9.17
N VAL A 109 9.70 30.83 -8.64
CA VAL A 109 9.91 30.04 -7.44
C VAL A 109 10.49 30.92 -6.32
N PRO A 110 10.62 30.42 -5.06
CA PRO A 110 11.23 31.22 -3.99
C PRO A 110 12.56 31.82 -4.41
N GLN A 111 12.80 33.10 -4.12
CA GLN A 111 14.03 33.78 -4.54
C GLN A 111 15.28 33.13 -3.90
N ASP A 112 15.18 32.76 -2.64
CA ASP A 112 16.23 32.00 -1.96
C ASP A 112 16.04 30.50 -2.25
N ILE A 113 16.54 30.07 -3.42
CA ILE A 113 16.51 28.67 -3.84
C ILE A 113 17.69 27.94 -3.21
N PRO A 114 17.48 26.96 -2.33
CA PRO A 114 18.55 26.10 -1.87
C PRO A 114 19.18 25.36 -3.05
N CYS A 115 20.52 25.25 -3.04
CA CYS A 115 21.22 24.57 -4.13
C CYS A 115 22.50 23.86 -3.64
N GLY A 116 22.91 22.84 -4.38
CA GLY A 116 24.10 22.07 -4.10
C GLY A 116 25.06 22.06 -5.29
N ALA A 117 26.32 22.46 -5.01
CA ALA A 117 27.39 22.38 -5.99
C ALA A 117 28.19 21.08 -5.78
N TYR A 118 28.22 20.23 -6.80
CA TYR A 118 28.96 18.97 -6.82
C TYR A 118 30.19 19.08 -7.69
N VAL A 119 31.31 18.51 -7.28
CA VAL A 119 32.53 18.39 -8.10
C VAL A 119 33.08 16.98 -7.94
N HIS A 120 33.21 16.27 -9.07
CA HIS A 120 33.71 14.91 -9.15
C HIS A 120 34.84 14.79 -10.16
N ASN A 121 35.98 14.23 -9.74
CA ASN A 121 37.11 13.94 -10.63
C ASN A 121 37.08 12.48 -11.05
N PHE A 122 37.28 12.22 -12.33
CA PHE A 122 37.28 10.88 -12.90
C PHE A 122 38.28 10.73 -14.04
N GLU A 123 38.74 9.51 -14.26
CA GLU A 123 39.61 9.15 -15.39
C GLU A 123 38.76 8.79 -16.62
N TYR A 124 39.14 9.27 -17.78
CA TYR A 124 38.55 8.90 -19.06
C TYR A 124 39.63 8.52 -20.06
N HIS A 125 39.42 7.40 -20.75
CA HIS A 125 40.26 6.92 -21.83
C HIS A 125 39.46 6.83 -23.13
N ARG A 126 39.93 7.56 -24.13
CA ARG A 126 39.31 7.60 -25.44
C ARG A 126 39.62 6.32 -26.23
N GLU A 127 38.61 5.66 -26.69
CA GLU A 127 38.72 4.46 -27.51
C GLU A 127 38.49 4.76 -28.98
N LYS A 128 39.37 4.26 -29.87
CA LYS A 128 39.25 4.48 -31.33
C LYS A 128 37.93 3.96 -31.92
N LYS A 129 37.39 2.87 -31.34
CA LYS A 129 36.13 2.22 -31.76
C LYS A 129 34.91 2.74 -31.04
N ALA A 130 35.07 3.66 -30.05
CA ALA A 130 34.02 4.32 -29.30
C ALA A 130 34.43 5.78 -29.08
N SER A 131 34.44 6.55 -30.17
CA SER A 131 34.94 7.93 -30.16
C SER A 131 34.00 8.95 -29.54
N LYS A 132 32.72 8.63 -29.41
CA LYS A 132 31.66 9.44 -28.76
C LYS A 132 31.50 9.11 -27.32
N ALA A 133 31.17 10.13 -26.49
CA ALA A 133 30.91 9.97 -25.08
C ALA A 133 29.65 10.75 -24.66
N PHE A 134 28.71 10.06 -24.08
CA PHE A 134 27.44 10.61 -23.63
C PHE A 134 27.34 10.50 -22.12
N LEU A 135 27.17 11.65 -21.44
CA LEU A 135 26.97 11.72 -19.99
C LEU A 135 25.47 11.61 -19.68
N ASN A 136 25.13 10.66 -18.85
CA ASN A 136 23.75 10.36 -18.47
C ASN A 136 23.54 10.62 -16.98
N PHE A 137 22.42 11.28 -16.65
CA PHE A 137 21.87 11.38 -15.31
C PHE A 137 20.49 10.71 -15.34
N GLU A 138 20.28 9.65 -14.55
CA GLU A 138 18.99 8.94 -14.54
C GLU A 138 17.94 9.59 -13.63
N GLY A 139 18.35 10.49 -12.74
CA GLY A 139 17.44 11.27 -11.90
C GLY A 139 18.15 12.32 -11.06
N VAL A 140 17.66 13.56 -11.16
CA VAL A 140 18.16 14.72 -10.41
C VAL A 140 16.98 15.62 -10.04
N ASP A 141 16.80 15.92 -8.76
CA ASP A 141 15.66 16.71 -8.26
C ASP A 141 16.14 18.09 -7.74
N SER A 142 15.61 19.21 -8.22
CA SER A 142 14.52 19.37 -9.22
C SER A 142 15.07 19.70 -10.62
N CYS A 143 16.10 20.58 -10.75
CA CYS A 143 16.77 20.92 -11.98
C CYS A 143 18.26 21.12 -11.76
N PHE A 144 19.03 21.07 -12.85
CA PHE A 144 20.50 21.15 -12.70
C PHE A 144 21.22 21.69 -13.92
N TYR A 145 22.40 22.28 -13.67
CA TYR A 145 23.38 22.74 -14.65
C TYR A 145 24.62 21.87 -14.60
N VAL A 146 25.24 21.59 -15.77
CA VAL A 146 26.37 20.68 -15.92
C VAL A 146 27.54 21.35 -16.63
N TRP A 147 28.75 21.12 -16.10
CA TRP A 147 30.01 21.51 -16.74
C TRP A 147 30.97 20.31 -16.73
N VAL A 148 31.76 20.20 -17.82
CA VAL A 148 32.84 19.24 -17.93
C VAL A 148 34.12 20.01 -18.21
N ASN A 149 35.15 19.85 -17.36
CA ASN A 149 36.42 20.58 -17.46
C ASN A 149 36.28 22.10 -17.54
N GLY A 150 35.29 22.67 -16.83
CA GLY A 150 35.00 24.10 -16.86
C GLY A 150 34.12 24.58 -18.03
N ALA A 151 33.87 23.74 -19.01
CA ALA A 151 33.02 24.07 -20.16
C ALA A 151 31.55 23.65 -19.88
N TYR A 152 30.61 24.56 -20.19
CA TYR A 152 29.18 24.34 -20.00
C TYR A 152 28.67 23.23 -20.95
N ALA A 153 28.18 22.15 -20.36
CA ALA A 153 27.61 20.98 -21.05
C ALA A 153 26.09 21.09 -21.28
N GLY A 154 25.35 21.67 -20.33
CA GLY A 154 23.90 21.87 -20.52
C GLY A 154 23.10 22.06 -19.22
N TYR A 155 21.77 22.08 -19.37
CA TYR A 155 20.76 22.23 -18.33
C TYR A 155 19.62 21.24 -18.56
N SER A 156 19.01 20.74 -17.48
CA SER A 156 17.82 19.89 -17.57
C SER A 156 16.93 19.99 -16.33
N GLN A 157 15.64 19.73 -16.53
CA GLN A 157 14.59 19.54 -15.53
C GLN A 157 14.01 18.13 -15.63
N VAL A 158 12.94 17.86 -14.92
CA VAL A 158 12.17 16.61 -14.84
C VAL A 158 12.93 15.54 -14.07
N PRO A 159 12.69 15.46 -12.74
CA PRO A 159 13.53 14.70 -11.81
C PRO A 159 13.69 13.23 -12.16
N HIS A 160 12.61 12.58 -12.62
CA HIS A 160 12.58 11.13 -12.83
C HIS A 160 12.83 10.72 -14.29
N ALA A 161 13.24 11.67 -15.14
CA ALA A 161 13.63 11.42 -16.53
C ALA A 161 15.14 11.32 -16.68
N THR A 162 15.60 10.52 -17.65
CA THR A 162 17.02 10.44 -17.99
C THR A 162 17.43 11.63 -18.83
N SER A 163 18.43 12.39 -18.37
CA SER A 163 19.05 13.50 -19.11
C SER A 163 20.39 13.04 -19.68
N GLU A 164 20.55 13.13 -21.00
CA GLU A 164 21.78 12.73 -21.70
C GLU A 164 22.43 13.93 -22.41
N PHE A 165 23.75 14.10 -22.27
CA PHE A 165 24.53 15.19 -22.86
C PHE A 165 25.68 14.63 -23.70
N ASP A 166 25.90 15.14 -24.94
CA ASP A 166 27.10 14.82 -25.70
C ASP A 166 28.27 15.64 -25.14
N VAL A 167 29.20 14.96 -24.48
CA VAL A 167 30.39 15.55 -23.85
C VAL A 167 31.68 15.17 -24.59
N THR A 168 31.57 14.61 -25.80
CA THR A 168 32.68 14.08 -26.60
C THR A 168 33.85 15.07 -26.71
N ASP A 169 33.54 16.32 -27.01
CA ASP A 169 34.54 17.35 -27.24
C ASP A 169 34.99 18.08 -25.98
N LEU A 170 34.32 17.81 -24.87
CA LEU A 170 34.63 18.40 -23.54
C LEU A 170 35.59 17.53 -22.71
N LEU A 171 35.75 16.26 -23.08
CA LEU A 171 36.57 15.30 -22.34
C LEU A 171 38.05 15.32 -22.80
N ASN A 172 38.96 15.27 -21.86
CA ASN A 172 40.38 15.06 -22.03
C ASN A 172 40.74 13.58 -21.88
N GLU A 173 41.89 13.17 -22.48
CA GLU A 173 42.49 11.88 -22.12
C GLU A 173 43.07 11.97 -20.75
N GLY A 174 42.81 11.01 -19.85
CA GLY A 174 43.19 10.98 -18.44
C GLY A 174 42.19 11.69 -17.54
N GLU A 175 42.66 12.54 -16.65
CA GLU A 175 41.84 13.16 -15.60
C GLU A 175 40.88 14.22 -16.16
N ASN A 176 39.63 14.14 -15.70
CA ASN A 176 38.52 15.05 -16.03
C ASN A 176 37.78 15.47 -14.74
N THR A 177 37.14 16.63 -14.80
CA THR A 177 36.30 17.17 -13.73
C THR A 177 34.88 17.36 -14.24
N LEU A 178 33.93 16.72 -13.56
CA LEU A 178 32.49 16.96 -13.68
C LEU A 178 32.05 17.90 -12.57
N ALA A 179 31.39 19.00 -12.91
CA ALA A 179 30.75 19.91 -11.97
C ALA A 179 29.27 20.01 -12.25
N VAL A 180 28.45 19.96 -11.20
CA VAL A 180 26.98 20.02 -11.29
C VAL A 180 26.45 21.00 -10.25
N LEU A 181 25.54 21.90 -10.66
CA LEU A 181 24.77 22.73 -9.73
C LEU A 181 23.33 22.25 -9.77
N VAL A 182 22.83 21.68 -8.67
CA VAL A 182 21.46 21.24 -8.50
C VAL A 182 20.68 22.31 -7.73
N LEU A 183 19.48 22.65 -8.18
CA LEU A 183 18.56 23.59 -7.52
C LEU A 183 17.37 22.81 -6.98
N LYS A 184 16.93 23.15 -5.75
CA LYS A 184 15.76 22.55 -5.09
C LYS A 184 14.45 22.86 -5.80
N TRP A 185 14.31 24.08 -6.35
CA TRP A 185 13.08 24.53 -6.98
C TRP A 185 13.34 25.07 -8.38
N CYS A 186 12.41 24.79 -9.28
CA CYS A 186 12.31 25.41 -10.60
C CYS A 186 10.83 25.53 -10.99
N ASP A 187 10.55 26.16 -12.13
CA ASP A 187 9.18 26.23 -12.68
C ASP A 187 8.55 24.85 -12.90
N GLY A 188 9.38 23.82 -13.14
CA GLY A 188 8.96 22.43 -13.17
C GLY A 188 8.38 21.91 -11.85
N SER A 189 8.77 22.49 -10.71
CA SER A 189 8.28 22.09 -9.38
C SER A 189 6.77 22.28 -9.19
N TYR A 190 6.13 23.09 -10.02
CA TYR A 190 4.66 23.19 -10.07
C TYR A 190 3.96 21.98 -10.68
N LEU A 191 4.70 21.07 -11.32
CA LEU A 191 4.24 19.79 -11.83
C LEU A 191 4.78 18.61 -11.02
N GLU A 192 5.39 18.87 -9.86
CA GLU A 192 6.06 17.90 -8.99
C GLU A 192 5.51 17.96 -7.55
N ASP A 193 4.17 18.05 -7.44
CA ASP A 193 3.45 18.18 -6.16
C ASP A 193 2.97 16.83 -5.63
N GLN A 194 3.71 15.76 -5.91
CA GLN A 194 3.36 14.41 -5.48
C GLN A 194 3.31 14.29 -3.96
N ASP A 195 2.40 13.43 -3.49
CA ASP A 195 2.21 13.08 -2.07
C ASP A 195 3.40 12.26 -1.54
N LYS A 196 4.50 12.95 -1.28
CA LYS A 196 5.74 12.36 -0.78
C LYS A 196 6.62 13.41 -0.08
N PHE A 197 7.66 12.96 0.63
CA PHE A 197 8.69 13.86 1.12
C PHE A 197 9.35 14.63 -0.03
N ARG A 198 9.67 15.91 0.21
CA ARG A 198 10.43 16.76 -0.72
C ARG A 198 11.91 16.59 -0.42
N MET A 199 12.64 15.99 -1.35
CA MET A 199 14.09 15.77 -1.23
C MET A 199 14.77 16.23 -2.50
N SER A 200 16.06 16.56 -2.42
CA SER A 200 16.82 17.13 -3.53
C SER A 200 18.19 16.51 -3.63
N GLY A 201 18.72 16.43 -4.84
CA GLY A 201 20.05 15.89 -5.11
C GLY A 201 20.12 15.04 -6.36
N ILE A 202 21.25 14.40 -6.58
CA ILE A 202 21.46 13.42 -7.66
C ILE A 202 21.10 12.05 -7.11
N PHE A 203 19.84 11.61 -7.26
CA PHE A 203 19.31 10.46 -6.53
C PHE A 203 19.30 9.15 -7.32
N ARG A 204 19.67 9.19 -8.63
CA ARG A 204 19.88 8.00 -9.46
C ARG A 204 21.26 8.02 -10.08
N ASP A 205 21.64 6.96 -10.77
CA ASP A 205 22.97 6.77 -11.32
C ASP A 205 23.40 7.85 -12.31
N VAL A 206 24.70 8.15 -12.27
CA VAL A 206 25.41 9.01 -13.23
C VAL A 206 26.46 8.17 -13.93
N TYR A 207 26.49 8.19 -15.26
CA TYR A 207 27.45 7.39 -16.03
C TYR A 207 27.76 7.97 -17.41
N LEU A 208 28.87 7.53 -17.98
CA LEU A 208 29.22 7.76 -19.38
C LEU A 208 28.92 6.53 -20.21
N LEU A 209 28.32 6.75 -21.39
CA LEU A 209 28.28 5.75 -22.46
C LEU A 209 29.30 6.12 -23.53
N LYS A 210 30.25 5.21 -23.79
CA LYS A 210 31.23 5.32 -24.86
C LYS A 210 30.66 4.63 -26.10
N ARG A 211 30.49 5.37 -27.20
CA ARG A 211 29.80 4.88 -28.39
C ARG A 211 30.62 5.05 -29.66
N PRO A 212 30.46 4.14 -30.65
CA PRO A 212 30.95 4.39 -32.01
C PRO A 212 30.23 5.59 -32.63
N GLU A 213 30.86 6.19 -33.64
CA GLU A 213 30.22 7.22 -34.44
C GLU A 213 29.05 6.64 -35.25
N LYS A 214 29.24 5.43 -35.80
CA LYS A 214 28.21 4.68 -36.52
C LYS A 214 27.54 3.71 -35.57
N THR A 215 26.34 4.04 -35.11
CA THR A 215 25.60 3.26 -34.15
C THR A 215 24.10 3.54 -34.19
N ILE A 216 23.31 2.67 -33.58
CA ILE A 216 21.89 2.91 -33.32
C ILE A 216 21.79 3.95 -32.22
N ARG A 217 21.09 5.06 -32.47
CA ARG A 217 20.79 6.07 -31.46
C ARG A 217 19.55 5.69 -30.63
N ASP A 218 18.53 5.23 -31.34
CA ASP A 218 17.25 4.83 -30.76
C ASP A 218 16.63 3.68 -31.56
N TYR A 219 15.77 2.89 -30.95
CA TYR A 219 14.99 1.89 -31.66
C TYR A 219 13.63 1.69 -30.99
N TYR A 220 12.65 1.32 -31.80
CA TYR A 220 11.32 0.96 -31.33
C TYR A 220 10.94 -0.42 -31.85
N ILE A 221 10.52 -1.30 -30.95
CA ILE A 221 10.08 -2.66 -31.29
C ILE A 221 8.57 -2.74 -31.10
N THR A 222 7.86 -3.00 -32.18
CA THR A 222 6.42 -3.29 -32.13
C THR A 222 6.15 -4.72 -32.56
N THR A 223 5.09 -5.30 -32.04
CA THR A 223 4.73 -6.70 -32.30
C THR A 223 3.29 -6.78 -32.76
N ASP A 224 3.06 -7.52 -33.83
CA ASP A 224 1.73 -7.90 -34.32
C ASP A 224 1.55 -9.40 -34.12
N VAL A 225 0.66 -9.76 -33.20
CA VAL A 225 0.45 -11.15 -32.75
C VAL A 225 -0.68 -11.77 -33.56
N GLU A 226 -0.36 -12.77 -34.33
CA GLU A 226 -1.29 -13.63 -35.06
C GLU A 226 -1.45 -14.99 -34.36
N LYS A 227 -2.36 -15.82 -34.84
CA LYS A 227 -2.67 -17.11 -34.20
C LYS A 227 -1.43 -18.01 -33.97
N ASP A 228 -0.57 -18.16 -34.98
CA ASP A 228 0.56 -19.09 -34.96
C ASP A 228 1.90 -18.38 -35.23
N SER A 229 1.91 -17.04 -35.22
CA SER A 229 3.10 -16.26 -35.50
C SER A 229 3.04 -14.86 -34.85
N VAL A 230 4.21 -14.25 -34.69
CA VAL A 230 4.33 -12.84 -34.35
C VAL A 230 5.21 -12.16 -35.39
N VAL A 231 4.72 -11.06 -35.94
CA VAL A 231 5.53 -10.16 -36.74
C VAL A 231 6.16 -9.13 -35.81
N VAL A 232 7.48 -9.16 -35.74
CA VAL A 232 8.30 -8.22 -34.95
C VAL A 232 8.83 -7.17 -35.88
N LYS A 233 8.40 -5.94 -35.70
CA LYS A 233 8.90 -4.79 -36.45
C LYS A 233 9.87 -3.99 -35.60
N LEU A 234 11.07 -3.78 -36.11
CA LEU A 234 12.09 -2.91 -35.54
C LEU A 234 12.21 -1.65 -36.39
N ASP A 235 12.08 -0.50 -35.73
CA ASP A 235 12.35 0.83 -36.34
C ASP A 235 13.57 1.41 -35.63
N MET A 236 14.71 1.44 -36.33
CA MET A 236 16.03 1.82 -35.80
C MET A 236 16.46 3.17 -36.33
N HIS A 237 16.77 4.10 -35.46
CA HIS A 237 17.28 5.42 -35.77
C HIS A 237 18.78 5.46 -35.53
N PHE A 238 19.55 5.69 -36.58
CA PHE A 238 21.00 5.70 -36.50
C PHE A 238 21.55 7.11 -36.20
N ALA A 239 22.66 7.18 -35.46
CA ALA A 239 23.47 8.39 -35.37
C ALA A 239 24.11 8.66 -36.73
N GLU A 240 24.74 7.64 -37.33
CA GLU A 240 25.09 7.52 -38.72
C GLU A 240 24.71 6.13 -39.26
N PRO A 241 24.25 6.01 -40.50
CA PRO A 241 23.83 4.73 -41.07
C PRO A 241 24.90 3.64 -40.93
N VAL A 242 24.46 2.46 -40.43
CA VAL A 242 25.35 1.32 -40.21
C VAL A 242 24.61 0.01 -40.46
N GLU A 243 25.29 -0.94 -41.11
CA GLU A 243 24.79 -2.29 -41.28
C GLU A 243 24.53 -2.94 -39.89
N THR A 244 23.30 -3.41 -39.70
CA THR A 244 22.88 -4.01 -38.43
C THR A 244 22.31 -5.38 -38.67
N LYS A 245 22.87 -6.39 -37.97
CA LYS A 245 22.33 -7.74 -37.92
C LYS A 245 21.43 -7.86 -36.70
N VAL A 246 20.21 -8.35 -36.91
CA VAL A 246 19.23 -8.58 -35.87
C VAL A 246 19.03 -10.09 -35.71
N THR A 247 19.16 -10.56 -34.48
CA THR A 247 18.87 -11.95 -34.12
C THR A 247 17.89 -11.97 -32.95
N ILE A 248 16.85 -12.78 -33.05
CA ILE A 248 15.91 -13.04 -31.94
C ILE A 248 16.14 -14.48 -31.50
N GLU A 249 16.41 -14.65 -30.20
CA GLU A 249 16.62 -15.94 -29.58
C GLU A 249 15.56 -16.20 -28.50
N ASP A 250 15.19 -17.47 -28.35
CA ASP A 250 14.35 -17.89 -27.23
C ASP A 250 15.16 -17.94 -25.92
N LYS A 251 14.48 -18.21 -24.81
CA LYS A 251 15.13 -18.28 -23.47
C LYS A 251 16.21 -19.36 -23.35
N TYR A 252 16.26 -20.28 -24.28
CA TYR A 252 17.27 -21.36 -24.33
C TYR A 252 18.43 -21.02 -25.28
N GLY A 253 18.40 -19.85 -25.94
CA GLY A 253 19.41 -19.42 -26.89
C GLY A 253 19.24 -19.96 -28.31
N ALA A 254 18.09 -20.58 -28.63
CA ALA A 254 17.81 -20.98 -30.00
C ALA A 254 17.35 -19.79 -30.85
N VAL A 255 17.94 -19.61 -32.01
CA VAL A 255 17.56 -18.56 -32.95
C VAL A 255 16.19 -18.85 -33.54
N VAL A 256 15.22 -17.97 -33.26
CA VAL A 256 13.84 -18.07 -33.77
C VAL A 256 13.56 -17.15 -34.95
N ALA A 257 14.32 -16.04 -35.09
CA ALA A 257 14.28 -15.18 -36.26
C ALA A 257 15.62 -14.43 -36.44
N ARG A 258 15.94 -14.01 -37.66
CA ARG A 258 17.13 -13.21 -37.97
C ARG A 258 16.94 -12.41 -39.27
N GLY A 259 17.59 -11.26 -39.35
CA GLY A 259 17.61 -10.42 -40.52
C GLY A 259 18.73 -9.42 -40.47
N GLU A 260 18.86 -8.65 -41.54
CA GLU A 260 19.86 -7.57 -41.66
C GLU A 260 19.20 -6.36 -42.29
N THR A 261 19.59 -5.16 -41.85
CA THR A 261 19.17 -3.90 -42.48
C THR A 261 20.36 -2.96 -42.58
N ALA A 262 20.36 -2.16 -43.63
CA ALA A 262 21.45 -1.23 -43.92
C ALA A 262 21.02 0.24 -43.63
N GLU A 263 20.32 0.89 -44.51
CA GLU A 263 20.22 2.36 -44.49
C GLU A 263 18.87 2.89 -43.99
N ASN A 264 17.77 2.16 -44.18
CA ASN A 264 16.43 2.63 -43.86
C ASN A 264 16.00 2.35 -42.38
N GLY A 265 16.75 1.53 -41.64
CA GLY A 265 16.52 1.25 -40.24
C GLY A 265 15.29 0.38 -39.94
N VAL A 266 14.44 0.07 -40.89
CA VAL A 266 13.21 -0.70 -40.67
C VAL A 266 13.42 -2.15 -41.05
N LEU A 267 13.08 -3.07 -40.15
CA LEU A 267 13.16 -4.53 -40.35
C LEU A 267 11.93 -5.21 -39.78
N GLU A 268 11.35 -6.12 -40.55
CA GLU A 268 10.26 -7.00 -40.09
C GLU A 268 10.75 -8.46 -40.05
N LEU A 269 10.51 -9.12 -38.93
CA LEU A 269 10.90 -10.52 -38.68
C LEU A 269 9.68 -11.30 -38.22
N THR A 270 9.54 -12.55 -38.64
CA THR A 270 8.45 -13.42 -38.21
C THR A 270 8.98 -14.51 -37.26
N VAL A 271 8.39 -14.61 -36.09
CA VAL A 271 8.60 -15.69 -35.11
C VAL A 271 7.42 -16.65 -35.21
N LEU A 272 7.68 -17.93 -35.46
CA LEU A 272 6.64 -18.97 -35.56
C LEU A 272 6.42 -19.64 -34.21
N ASN A 273 5.14 -19.96 -33.90
CA ASN A 273 4.70 -20.60 -32.65
C ASN A 273 5.28 -19.90 -31.39
N PRO A 274 5.06 -18.61 -31.23
CA PRO A 274 5.64 -17.85 -30.13
C PRO A 274 5.01 -18.23 -28.78
N VAL A 275 5.80 -18.14 -27.71
CA VAL A 275 5.26 -18.12 -26.34
C VAL A 275 5.01 -16.67 -25.97
N LEU A 276 3.77 -16.36 -25.61
CA LEU A 276 3.37 -15.00 -25.26
C LEU A 276 3.74 -14.69 -23.80
N TRP A 277 4.14 -13.45 -23.56
CA TRP A 277 4.39 -12.92 -22.22
C TRP A 277 3.08 -12.61 -21.51
N ASN A 278 2.97 -13.01 -20.24
CA ASN A 278 1.91 -12.54 -19.32
C ASN A 278 2.42 -12.59 -17.85
N ALA A 279 1.63 -12.06 -16.93
CA ALA A 279 2.03 -11.98 -15.51
C ALA A 279 2.19 -13.34 -14.79
N GLU A 280 1.58 -14.41 -15.31
CA GLU A 280 1.65 -15.79 -14.78
C GLU A 280 2.73 -16.61 -15.48
N ASN A 281 3.15 -16.20 -16.70
CA ASN A 281 4.24 -16.79 -17.46
C ASN A 281 5.03 -15.68 -18.19
N PRO A 282 5.95 -14.97 -17.52
CA PRO A 282 6.69 -13.86 -18.09
C PRO A 282 7.82 -14.33 -19.02
N TYR A 283 7.44 -14.89 -20.18
CA TYR A 283 8.39 -15.43 -21.14
C TYR A 283 9.03 -14.33 -21.96
N LEU A 284 10.35 -14.24 -21.92
CA LEU A 284 11.14 -13.24 -22.66
C LEU A 284 12.02 -13.88 -23.72
N TYR A 285 12.13 -13.18 -24.86
CA TYR A 285 13.08 -13.42 -25.92
C TYR A 285 14.23 -12.42 -25.85
N GLN A 286 15.41 -12.78 -26.31
CA GLN A 286 16.52 -11.85 -26.48
C GLN A 286 16.53 -11.30 -27.91
N VAL A 287 16.59 -9.97 -28.03
CA VAL A 287 16.87 -9.29 -29.30
C VAL A 287 18.32 -8.82 -29.26
N ILE A 288 19.08 -9.24 -30.25
CA ILE A 288 20.52 -8.96 -30.36
C ILE A 288 20.71 -8.10 -31.63
N LEU A 289 21.10 -6.85 -31.42
CA LEU A 289 21.42 -5.89 -32.49
C LEU A 289 22.94 -5.82 -32.61
N THR A 290 23.49 -6.35 -33.71
CA THR A 290 24.93 -6.44 -33.90
C THR A 290 25.37 -5.52 -35.02
N MET A 291 26.21 -4.57 -34.68
CA MET A 291 26.91 -3.64 -35.57
C MET A 291 28.42 -3.93 -35.59
N PRO A 292 29.22 -3.37 -36.49
CA PRO A 292 30.65 -3.68 -36.58
C PRO A 292 31.47 -3.47 -35.29
N ASP A 293 31.14 -2.43 -34.52
CA ASP A 293 31.90 -2.04 -33.32
C ASP A 293 31.04 -1.98 -32.05
N GLU A 294 29.77 -2.41 -32.13
CA GLU A 294 28.84 -2.37 -31.00
C GLU A 294 27.77 -3.46 -31.08
N VAL A 295 27.37 -3.98 -29.94
CA VAL A 295 26.26 -4.93 -29.80
C VAL A 295 25.32 -4.43 -28.70
N ILE A 296 24.02 -4.45 -28.99
CA ILE A 296 22.96 -4.19 -28.01
C ILE A 296 22.22 -5.51 -27.81
N VAL A 297 22.04 -5.90 -26.56
CA VAL A 297 21.21 -7.05 -26.18
C VAL A 297 20.08 -6.54 -25.31
N ASP A 298 18.84 -6.75 -25.74
CA ASP A 298 17.65 -6.39 -25.00
C ASP A 298 16.71 -7.59 -24.86
N ARG A 299 15.74 -7.53 -23.97
CA ARG A 299 14.72 -8.57 -23.75
C ARG A 299 13.36 -8.04 -24.16
N ILE A 300 12.61 -8.84 -24.90
CA ILE A 300 11.25 -8.51 -25.34
C ILE A 300 10.29 -9.62 -24.99
N GLY A 301 9.03 -9.26 -24.70
CA GLY A 301 7.91 -10.18 -24.55
C GLY A 301 6.85 -9.91 -25.62
N PHE A 302 6.34 -10.96 -26.24
CA PHE A 302 5.25 -10.84 -27.22
C PHE A 302 3.91 -10.86 -26.49
N ARG A 303 3.10 -9.85 -26.70
CA ARG A 303 1.80 -9.74 -26.05
C ARG A 303 0.86 -8.80 -26.81
N THR A 304 -0.42 -8.93 -26.56
CA THR A 304 -1.45 -7.96 -26.97
C THR A 304 -2.22 -7.44 -25.77
N ILE A 305 -2.67 -6.20 -25.83
CA ILE A 305 -3.68 -5.65 -24.91
C ILE A 305 -4.69 -4.87 -25.73
N GLU A 306 -5.97 -5.09 -25.51
CA GLU A 306 -7.04 -4.48 -26.27
C GLU A 306 -8.31 -4.35 -25.45
N ILE A 307 -9.19 -3.46 -25.87
CA ILE A 307 -10.51 -3.30 -25.29
C ILE A 307 -11.55 -3.76 -26.32
N LYS A 308 -12.34 -4.76 -25.95
CA LYS A 308 -13.49 -5.26 -26.72
C LYS A 308 -14.73 -5.23 -25.88
N ASP A 309 -15.82 -4.69 -26.40
CA ASP A 309 -17.10 -4.61 -25.70
C ASP A 309 -16.98 -4.03 -24.28
N LYS A 310 -16.09 -3.04 -24.10
CA LYS A 310 -15.80 -2.36 -22.82
C LYS A 310 -15.12 -3.26 -21.77
N VAL A 311 -14.47 -4.32 -22.19
CA VAL A 311 -13.71 -5.25 -21.36
C VAL A 311 -12.26 -5.25 -21.81
N VAL A 312 -11.32 -5.26 -20.86
CA VAL A 312 -9.88 -5.35 -21.15
C VAL A 312 -9.50 -6.81 -21.36
N TYR A 313 -8.84 -7.06 -22.50
CA TYR A 313 -8.29 -8.36 -22.87
C TYR A 313 -6.76 -8.27 -23.00
N PHE A 314 -6.08 -9.27 -22.48
CA PHE A 314 -4.66 -9.45 -22.62
C PHE A 314 -4.37 -10.82 -23.25
N ASN A 315 -3.67 -10.85 -24.37
CA ASN A 315 -3.46 -12.08 -25.17
C ASN A 315 -4.77 -12.83 -25.51
N GLY A 316 -5.87 -12.09 -25.65
CA GLY A 316 -7.20 -12.65 -25.95
C GLY A 316 -7.98 -13.13 -24.74
N GLU A 317 -7.42 -13.13 -23.54
CA GLU A 317 -8.09 -13.49 -22.28
C GLU A 317 -8.53 -12.23 -21.51
N LYS A 318 -9.67 -12.32 -20.83
CA LYS A 318 -10.11 -11.26 -19.90
C LYS A 318 -9.15 -11.21 -18.72
N ILE A 319 -8.81 -10.02 -18.27
CA ILE A 319 -7.92 -9.87 -17.11
C ILE A 319 -8.51 -8.96 -16.03
N LYS A 320 -7.98 -9.13 -14.81
CA LYS A 320 -8.21 -8.21 -13.70
C LYS A 320 -6.88 -7.75 -13.11
N PHE A 321 -6.69 -6.43 -13.00
CA PHE A 321 -5.53 -5.88 -12.31
C PHE A 321 -5.69 -6.05 -10.80
N ARG A 322 -4.81 -6.83 -10.21
CA ARG A 322 -4.61 -6.95 -8.76
C ARG A 322 -3.39 -6.13 -8.42
N GLY A 323 -3.59 -4.82 -8.36
CA GLY A 323 -2.51 -3.84 -8.39
C GLY A 323 -2.26 -3.11 -7.07
N VAL A 324 -1.10 -2.46 -7.01
CA VAL A 324 -0.72 -1.54 -5.95
C VAL A 324 0.00 -0.32 -6.52
N ASN A 325 -0.21 0.84 -5.92
CA ASN A 325 0.55 2.05 -6.17
C ASN A 325 1.89 1.97 -5.43
N ARG A 326 2.98 2.41 -6.06
CA ARG A 326 4.32 2.32 -5.47
C ARG A 326 5.10 3.60 -5.70
N HIS A 327 5.48 4.25 -4.59
CA HIS A 327 6.49 5.29 -4.54
C HIS A 327 7.91 4.71 -4.35
N ASP A 328 8.92 5.43 -4.80
CA ASP A 328 10.31 5.20 -4.40
C ASP A 328 10.52 5.82 -3.00
N SER A 329 10.61 4.97 -1.97
CA SER A 329 10.81 5.40 -0.58
C SER A 329 11.58 4.35 0.22
N ASP A 330 12.55 4.82 1.01
CA ASP A 330 13.31 4.00 1.95
C ASP A 330 13.64 4.84 3.19
N PRO A 331 13.52 4.30 4.42
CA PRO A 331 13.68 5.07 5.64
C PRO A 331 15.11 5.53 5.90
N GLU A 332 16.11 4.90 5.28
CA GLU A 332 17.54 5.20 5.47
C GLU A 332 18.16 5.95 4.30
N THR A 333 17.59 5.82 3.09
CA THR A 333 18.16 6.38 1.86
C THR A 333 17.25 7.38 1.15
N GLY A 334 16.04 7.61 1.67
CA GLY A 334 15.06 8.51 1.06
C GLY A 334 14.60 8.01 -0.31
N PHE A 335 14.82 8.80 -1.37
CA PHE A 335 14.44 8.43 -2.75
C PHE A 335 15.48 7.57 -3.47
N VAL A 336 16.63 7.35 -2.86
CA VAL A 336 17.70 6.54 -3.47
C VAL A 336 17.37 5.07 -3.30
N ILE A 337 16.86 4.45 -4.36
CA ILE A 337 16.39 3.07 -4.35
C ILE A 337 17.25 2.22 -5.27
N ASP A 338 17.86 1.18 -4.74
CA ASP A 338 18.69 0.25 -5.51
C ASP A 338 17.91 -0.97 -6.03
N ALA A 339 18.54 -1.76 -6.88
CA ALA A 339 17.94 -2.95 -7.47
C ALA A 339 17.57 -4.02 -6.41
N ARG A 340 18.23 -4.06 -5.25
CA ARG A 340 17.96 -5.03 -4.17
C ARG A 340 16.69 -4.65 -3.43
N GLN A 341 16.48 -3.34 -3.18
CA GLN A 341 15.28 -2.81 -2.55
C GLN A 341 14.06 -3.05 -3.46
N ILE A 342 14.18 -2.76 -4.77
CA ILE A 342 13.13 -3.07 -5.75
C ILE A 342 12.81 -4.56 -5.76
N LYS A 343 13.82 -5.42 -5.80
CA LYS A 343 13.61 -6.87 -5.80
C LYS A 343 12.89 -7.36 -4.53
N LYS A 344 13.19 -6.75 -3.37
CA LYS A 344 12.49 -7.03 -2.11
C LYS A 344 11.00 -6.67 -2.21
N ASP A 345 10.69 -5.49 -2.74
CA ASP A 345 9.30 -5.06 -2.97
C ASP A 345 8.57 -6.01 -3.92
N LEU A 346 9.14 -6.29 -5.08
CA LEU A 346 8.54 -7.19 -6.07
C LEU A 346 8.34 -8.61 -5.54
N MET A 347 9.26 -9.10 -4.72
CA MET A 347 9.13 -10.41 -4.08
C MET A 347 7.94 -10.44 -3.11
N LEU A 348 7.83 -9.43 -2.23
CA LEU A 348 6.71 -9.32 -1.30
C LEU A 348 5.39 -9.17 -2.05
N MET A 349 5.34 -8.38 -3.12
CA MET A 349 4.15 -8.23 -3.95
C MET A 349 3.72 -9.57 -4.56
N LYS A 350 4.65 -10.35 -5.13
CA LYS A 350 4.35 -11.71 -5.63
C LYS A 350 3.85 -12.64 -4.53
N GLN A 351 4.45 -12.59 -3.35
CA GLN A 351 4.03 -13.38 -2.18
C GLN A 351 2.62 -13.04 -1.70
N HIS A 352 2.08 -11.88 -2.09
CA HIS A 352 0.76 -11.40 -1.69
C HIS A 352 -0.23 -11.26 -2.87
N ASN A 353 -0.01 -12.03 -3.96
CA ASN A 353 -0.92 -12.19 -5.10
C ASN A 353 -1.11 -10.94 -5.99
N PHE A 354 -0.24 -9.94 -5.92
CA PHE A 354 -0.24 -8.84 -6.86
C PHE A 354 0.22 -9.30 -8.25
N ASN A 355 -0.41 -8.77 -9.29
CA ASN A 355 -0.03 -8.96 -10.69
C ASN A 355 0.28 -7.65 -11.43
N ALA A 356 0.04 -6.49 -10.79
CA ALA A 356 0.19 -5.18 -11.42
C ALA A 356 0.74 -4.12 -10.45
N ILE A 357 1.41 -3.10 -11.01
CA ILE A 357 1.98 -1.97 -10.27
C ILE A 357 1.69 -0.69 -11.06
N ARG A 358 1.29 0.39 -10.37
CA ARG A 358 1.32 1.74 -10.90
C ARG A 358 2.55 2.46 -10.35
N SER A 359 3.36 3.03 -11.24
CA SER A 359 4.53 3.82 -10.86
C SER A 359 4.08 5.22 -10.41
N SER A 360 3.46 5.30 -9.26
CA SER A 360 2.91 6.53 -8.69
C SER A 360 4.02 7.43 -8.15
N HIS A 361 4.15 8.71 -8.54
CA HIS A 361 3.46 9.34 -9.67
C HIS A 361 4.53 9.86 -10.63
N TYR A 362 5.43 8.98 -11.07
CA TYR A 362 6.59 9.28 -11.93
C TYR A 362 7.23 8.01 -12.50
N PRO A 363 7.98 8.12 -13.60
CA PRO A 363 8.72 6.98 -14.14
C PRO A 363 9.80 6.49 -13.15
N ASN A 364 9.81 5.20 -12.87
CA ASN A 364 10.81 4.55 -12.02
C ASN A 364 12.17 4.44 -12.74
N ALA A 365 13.20 3.98 -12.03
CA ALA A 365 14.50 3.67 -12.62
C ALA A 365 14.35 2.62 -13.76
N PRO A 366 15.11 2.71 -14.86
CA PRO A 366 14.92 1.82 -16.02
C PRO A 366 14.95 0.32 -15.68
N TYR A 367 15.79 -0.09 -14.75
CA TYR A 367 15.89 -1.50 -14.33
C TYR A 367 14.67 -2.00 -13.54
N PHE A 368 13.82 -1.12 -12.99
CA PHE A 368 12.55 -1.51 -12.40
C PHE A 368 11.65 -2.19 -13.43
N TYR A 369 11.50 -1.58 -14.62
CA TYR A 369 10.68 -2.14 -15.69
C TYR A 369 11.26 -3.45 -16.25
N GLN A 370 12.59 -3.54 -16.34
CA GLN A 370 13.26 -4.78 -16.74
C GLN A 370 13.00 -5.92 -15.74
N MET A 371 12.96 -5.61 -14.43
CA MET A 371 12.56 -6.57 -13.40
C MET A 371 11.06 -6.92 -13.48
N CYS A 372 10.19 -5.96 -13.78
CA CYS A 372 8.77 -6.23 -14.01
C CYS A 372 8.55 -7.13 -15.24
N ASP A 373 9.33 -6.92 -16.31
CA ASP A 373 9.33 -7.81 -17.48
C ASP A 373 9.69 -9.25 -17.10
N GLU A 374 10.73 -9.42 -16.28
CA GLU A 374 11.25 -10.73 -15.87
C GLU A 374 10.36 -11.44 -14.84
N TYR A 375 9.81 -10.69 -13.88
CA TYR A 375 9.07 -11.27 -12.77
C TYR A 375 7.55 -11.32 -13.01
N GLY A 376 7.09 -10.76 -14.14
CA GLY A 376 5.69 -10.84 -14.57
C GLY A 376 4.77 -9.90 -13.80
N PHE A 377 5.04 -8.60 -13.84
CA PHE A 377 4.12 -7.56 -13.39
C PHE A 377 3.63 -6.73 -14.58
N MET A 378 2.34 -6.50 -14.66
CA MET A 378 1.76 -5.51 -15.56
C MET A 378 1.96 -4.13 -14.93
N VAL A 379 2.40 -3.14 -15.71
CA VAL A 379 2.74 -1.81 -15.20
C VAL A 379 1.88 -0.73 -15.86
N ILE A 380 1.35 0.17 -15.05
CA ILE A 380 0.93 1.50 -15.47
C ILE A 380 2.15 2.40 -15.28
N ASP A 381 2.76 2.85 -16.37
CA ASP A 381 3.84 3.83 -16.31
C ASP A 381 3.25 5.24 -16.35
N GLU A 382 3.62 6.08 -15.37
CA GLU A 382 3.01 7.38 -15.17
C GLU A 382 3.99 8.52 -15.40
N ALA A 383 3.53 9.54 -16.12
CA ALA A 383 4.32 10.73 -16.36
C ALA A 383 4.55 11.51 -15.06
N ASP A 384 5.73 12.11 -14.94
CA ASP A 384 6.15 12.92 -13.78
C ASP A 384 5.38 14.25 -13.73
N ILE A 385 4.06 14.16 -13.49
CA ILE A 385 3.13 15.28 -13.48
C ILE A 385 2.15 15.14 -12.32
N GLU A 386 2.27 16.05 -11.37
CA GLU A 386 1.24 16.32 -10.38
C GLU A 386 1.15 17.81 -10.08
N ALA A 387 -0.04 18.38 -10.18
CA ALA A 387 -0.32 19.78 -9.91
C ALA A 387 -1.60 19.91 -9.07
N HIS A 388 -1.56 19.39 -7.84
CA HIS A 388 -2.70 19.38 -6.94
C HIS A 388 -2.90 20.73 -6.25
N GLY A 389 -1.82 21.45 -5.93
CA GLY A 389 -1.85 22.70 -5.17
C GLY A 389 -2.80 23.79 -5.69
N PRO A 390 -3.05 23.97 -7.00
CA PRO A 390 -4.04 24.93 -7.48
C PRO A 390 -5.47 24.69 -6.96
N PHE A 391 -5.81 23.45 -6.59
CA PHE A 391 -7.07 23.12 -5.91
C PHE A 391 -7.22 23.84 -4.56
N MET A 392 -6.13 24.08 -3.85
CA MET A 392 -6.07 24.71 -2.52
C MET A 392 -5.95 26.24 -2.53
N LEU A 393 -5.86 26.86 -3.71
CA LEU A 393 -5.70 28.31 -3.81
C LEU A 393 -6.88 29.06 -3.18
N TYR A 394 -6.56 30.18 -2.50
CA TYR A 394 -7.56 31.04 -1.87
C TYR A 394 -8.63 31.52 -2.86
N ARG A 395 -9.89 31.44 -2.46
CA ARG A 395 -11.08 31.89 -3.19
C ARG A 395 -12.11 32.49 -2.22
N LYS A 396 -12.80 33.52 -2.68
CA LYS A 396 -13.80 34.19 -1.86
C LYS A 396 -15.03 33.30 -1.61
N GLU A 397 -15.43 32.54 -2.63
CA GLU A 397 -16.52 31.57 -2.57
C GLU A 397 -15.94 30.18 -2.76
N ASP A 398 -15.96 29.40 -1.69
CA ASP A 398 -15.38 28.05 -1.66
C ASP A 398 -16.43 27.01 -1.97
N THR A 399 -16.72 26.82 -3.26
CA THR A 399 -17.60 25.79 -3.80
C THR A 399 -16.80 24.82 -4.67
N ASP A 400 -17.27 23.57 -4.82
CA ASP A 400 -16.62 22.57 -5.67
C ASP A 400 -16.46 23.07 -7.11
N GLN A 401 -17.46 23.76 -7.67
CA GLN A 401 -17.37 24.34 -9.00
C GLN A 401 -16.22 25.36 -9.09
N ASN A 402 -16.06 26.24 -8.10
CA ASN A 402 -14.97 27.21 -8.08
C ASN A 402 -13.60 26.54 -7.82
N ARG A 403 -13.58 25.45 -7.05
CA ARG A 403 -12.36 24.66 -6.84
C ARG A 403 -11.88 24.04 -8.15
N PHE A 404 -12.76 23.31 -8.83
CA PHE A 404 -12.43 22.65 -10.10
C PHE A 404 -12.08 23.65 -11.20
N HIS A 405 -12.80 24.75 -11.29
CA HIS A 405 -12.53 25.80 -12.27
C HIS A 405 -11.15 26.43 -12.04
N ARG A 406 -10.78 26.72 -10.79
CA ARG A 406 -9.48 27.25 -10.42
C ARG A 406 -8.34 26.26 -10.67
N TRP A 407 -8.58 25.00 -10.33
CA TRP A 407 -7.62 23.93 -10.56
C TRP A 407 -7.33 23.76 -12.06
N ASN A 408 -8.37 23.72 -12.86
CA ASN A 408 -8.28 23.52 -14.29
C ASN A 408 -7.58 24.69 -15.02
N GLU A 409 -7.97 25.95 -14.75
CA GLU A 409 -7.51 27.13 -15.48
C GLU A 409 -6.03 27.49 -15.26
N LYS A 410 -5.38 27.00 -14.19
CA LYS A 410 -4.06 27.47 -13.78
C LYS A 410 -2.90 26.77 -14.48
N ILE A 411 -3.05 25.47 -14.77
CA ILE A 411 -2.00 24.65 -15.38
C ILE A 411 -2.58 23.80 -16.51
N ALA A 412 -3.59 22.97 -16.22
CA ALA A 412 -4.11 21.98 -17.16
C ALA A 412 -4.65 22.61 -18.47
N ASP A 413 -5.31 23.75 -18.38
CA ASP A 413 -5.96 24.45 -19.49
C ASP A 413 -5.28 25.77 -19.88
N ASP A 414 -4.12 26.09 -19.31
CA ASP A 414 -3.28 27.21 -19.69
C ASP A 414 -2.24 26.77 -20.74
N PRO A 415 -2.33 27.25 -22.00
CA PRO A 415 -1.40 26.87 -23.07
C PRO A 415 0.08 27.16 -22.80
N ALA A 416 0.40 28.00 -21.82
CA ALA A 416 1.79 28.26 -21.42
C ALA A 416 2.49 27.00 -20.91
N TRP A 417 1.74 26.03 -20.33
CA TRP A 417 2.23 24.78 -19.80
C TRP A 417 2.27 23.63 -20.81
N GLU A 418 1.79 23.83 -22.04
CA GLU A 418 1.72 22.76 -23.05
C GLU A 418 3.04 22.03 -23.22
N LYS A 419 4.14 22.80 -23.41
CA LYS A 419 5.46 22.21 -23.63
C LYS A 419 5.90 21.34 -22.44
N ALA A 420 5.75 21.85 -21.23
CA ALA A 420 6.19 21.14 -20.02
C ALA A 420 5.40 19.83 -19.80
N ILE A 421 4.08 19.85 -20.01
CA ILE A 421 3.23 18.67 -19.87
C ILE A 421 3.51 17.63 -20.96
N VAL A 422 3.56 18.05 -22.22
CA VAL A 422 3.80 17.14 -23.35
C VAL A 422 5.21 16.55 -23.29
N ASP A 423 6.22 17.34 -22.92
CA ASP A 423 7.60 16.88 -22.77
C ASP A 423 7.73 15.75 -21.74
N ARG A 424 7.16 15.89 -20.57
CA ARG A 424 7.19 14.88 -19.49
C ARG A 424 6.58 13.54 -19.95
N VAL A 425 5.45 13.59 -20.65
CA VAL A 425 4.84 12.39 -21.26
C VAL A 425 5.74 11.79 -22.33
N GLN A 426 6.36 12.61 -23.18
CA GLN A 426 7.26 12.15 -24.23
C GLN A 426 8.53 11.50 -23.68
N LEU A 427 9.13 12.07 -22.63
CA LEU A 427 10.32 11.52 -21.98
C LEU A 427 10.05 10.11 -21.43
N MET A 428 8.92 9.91 -20.73
CA MET A 428 8.48 8.62 -20.23
C MET A 428 8.29 7.61 -21.38
N VAL A 429 7.41 7.92 -22.32
CA VAL A 429 7.05 7.00 -23.41
C VAL A 429 8.24 6.63 -24.27
N GLN A 430 9.09 7.59 -24.61
CA GLN A 430 10.28 7.36 -25.45
C GLN A 430 11.31 6.46 -24.75
N ARG A 431 11.51 6.64 -23.43
CA ARG A 431 12.46 5.82 -22.67
C ARG A 431 11.99 4.36 -22.54
N ASP A 432 10.70 4.16 -22.28
CA ASP A 432 10.20 2.87 -21.79
C ASP A 432 9.37 2.09 -22.83
N LYS A 433 9.22 2.61 -24.05
CA LYS A 433 8.39 2.07 -25.15
C LYS A 433 8.62 0.59 -25.48
N ASN A 434 9.79 0.02 -25.19
CA ASN A 434 10.13 -1.36 -25.53
C ASN A 434 9.84 -2.37 -24.39
N ARG A 435 9.32 -1.91 -23.26
CA ARG A 435 9.05 -2.80 -22.10
C ARG A 435 7.72 -3.53 -22.26
N PRO A 436 7.71 -4.89 -22.29
CA PRO A 436 6.48 -5.66 -22.41
C PRO A 436 5.58 -5.56 -21.17
N SER A 437 6.13 -5.34 -19.98
CA SER A 437 5.39 -5.16 -18.73
C SER A 437 4.51 -3.92 -18.74
N ILE A 438 4.89 -2.85 -19.44
CA ILE A 438 4.09 -1.63 -19.54
C ILE A 438 2.88 -1.88 -20.43
N VAL A 439 1.70 -1.86 -19.83
CA VAL A 439 0.42 -2.11 -20.50
C VAL A 439 -0.43 -0.86 -20.66
N MET A 440 -0.17 0.16 -19.85
CA MET A 440 -0.85 1.46 -19.90
C MET A 440 0.13 2.60 -19.75
N TRP A 441 -0.18 3.69 -20.45
CA TRP A 441 0.41 5.00 -20.25
C TRP A 441 -0.54 5.89 -19.47
N SER A 442 -0.07 6.44 -18.35
CA SER A 442 -0.79 7.41 -17.55
C SER A 442 -0.24 8.81 -17.77
N MET A 443 -1.13 9.77 -17.99
CA MET A 443 -0.72 11.15 -18.30
C MET A 443 -0.24 11.94 -17.08
N GLY A 444 -0.38 11.37 -15.89
CA GLY A 444 -0.01 12.00 -14.62
C GLY A 444 -1.06 11.76 -13.55
N ASN A 445 -0.92 12.45 -12.44
CA ASN A 445 -1.78 12.40 -11.26
C ASN A 445 -2.37 13.77 -10.98
N GLU A 446 -3.54 13.84 -10.40
CA GLU A 446 -4.24 14.94 -9.71
C GLU A 446 -3.91 16.37 -10.21
N SER A 447 -4.07 16.59 -11.52
CA SER A 447 -3.72 17.88 -12.16
C SER A 447 -4.87 18.50 -12.94
N ALA A 448 -6.12 18.09 -12.69
CA ALA A 448 -7.30 18.47 -13.47
C ALA A 448 -7.17 18.14 -14.98
N TYR A 449 -8.11 18.54 -15.83
CA TYR A 449 -8.11 18.22 -17.26
C TYR A 449 -8.24 19.49 -18.10
N GLY A 450 -7.46 19.59 -19.17
CA GLY A 450 -7.47 20.73 -20.05
C GLY A 450 -6.78 20.46 -21.40
N CYS A 451 -6.66 21.49 -22.20
CA CYS A 451 -6.11 21.44 -23.57
C CYS A 451 -4.69 20.82 -23.65
N ASN A 452 -3.90 20.93 -22.58
CA ASN A 452 -2.55 20.39 -22.53
C ASN A 452 -2.55 18.85 -22.44
N PHE A 453 -3.45 18.29 -21.64
CA PHE A 453 -3.63 16.84 -21.54
C PHE A 453 -4.27 16.24 -22.78
N GLU A 454 -5.20 16.95 -23.46
CA GLU A 454 -5.70 16.54 -24.78
C GLU A 454 -4.58 16.33 -25.80
N LYS A 455 -3.61 17.27 -25.83
CA LYS A 455 -2.46 17.20 -26.74
C LYS A 455 -1.51 16.08 -26.37
N ALA A 456 -1.23 15.89 -25.08
CA ALA A 456 -0.38 14.80 -24.59
C ALA A 456 -1.00 13.43 -24.94
N LEU A 457 -2.29 13.24 -24.70
CA LEU A 457 -3.03 12.03 -25.09
C LEU A 457 -3.01 11.77 -26.59
N ALA A 458 -3.30 12.80 -27.40
CA ALA A 458 -3.30 12.68 -28.85
C ALA A 458 -1.91 12.29 -29.39
N TRP A 459 -0.84 12.86 -28.81
CA TRP A 459 0.52 12.48 -29.17
C TRP A 459 0.81 11.02 -28.78
N THR A 460 0.47 10.62 -27.55
CA THR A 460 0.70 9.26 -27.05
C THR A 460 0.00 8.20 -27.90
N LYS A 461 -1.28 8.37 -28.19
CA LYS A 461 -2.05 7.43 -29.04
C LYS A 461 -1.54 7.36 -30.47
N LYS A 462 -1.06 8.47 -31.01
CA LYS A 462 -0.44 8.49 -32.34
C LYS A 462 0.91 7.77 -32.34
N PHE A 463 1.71 7.92 -31.28
CA PHE A 463 3.03 7.32 -31.17
C PHE A 463 2.96 5.82 -30.85
N ASP A 464 2.16 5.46 -29.87
CA ASP A 464 1.95 4.08 -29.42
C ASP A 464 0.45 3.72 -29.34
N PRO A 465 -0.16 3.27 -30.44
CA PRO A 465 -1.56 2.86 -30.46
C PRO A 465 -1.81 1.51 -29.80
N ASN A 466 -0.76 0.76 -29.46
CA ASN A 466 -0.84 -0.63 -28.96
C ASN A 466 -0.93 -0.74 -27.44
N ARG A 467 -0.91 0.39 -26.71
CA ARG A 467 -1.11 0.44 -25.26
C ARG A 467 -2.32 1.27 -24.91
N ILE A 468 -2.90 0.94 -23.77
CA ILE A 468 -4.03 1.65 -23.19
C ILE A 468 -3.55 2.98 -22.64
N THR A 469 -4.38 4.01 -22.74
CA THR A 469 -4.15 5.33 -22.13
C THR A 469 -5.18 5.60 -21.04
N GLN A 470 -4.73 6.16 -19.95
CA GLN A 470 -5.58 6.57 -18.85
C GLN A 470 -5.15 7.92 -18.25
N TYR A 471 -6.08 8.60 -17.59
CA TYR A 471 -5.84 9.78 -16.77
C TYR A 471 -7.05 10.00 -15.86
N GLU A 472 -6.88 9.82 -14.55
CA GLU A 472 -7.98 9.83 -13.60
C GLU A 472 -8.60 11.24 -13.42
N SER A 473 -7.74 12.29 -13.48
CA SER A 473 -8.17 13.69 -13.30
C SER A 473 -9.02 14.22 -14.46
N ALA A 474 -9.25 13.44 -15.52
CA ALA A 474 -10.12 13.84 -16.63
C ALA A 474 -11.56 14.18 -16.21
N ARG A 475 -11.99 13.80 -15.01
CA ARG A 475 -13.28 14.20 -14.40
C ARG A 475 -13.28 15.63 -13.86
N TYR A 476 -12.12 16.17 -13.48
CA TYR A 476 -11.98 17.51 -12.89
C TYR A 476 -11.67 18.51 -13.98
N ARG A 477 -12.69 19.25 -14.42
CA ARG A 477 -12.63 20.10 -15.59
C ARG A 477 -13.49 21.34 -15.44
N ASN A 478 -13.30 22.29 -16.33
CA ASN A 478 -14.26 23.39 -16.52
C ASN A 478 -15.50 22.88 -17.25
N TYR A 479 -16.64 22.86 -16.59
CA TYR A 479 -17.90 22.34 -17.17
C TYR A 479 -18.51 23.24 -18.25
N ASP A 480 -18.00 24.47 -18.42
CA ASP A 480 -18.41 25.38 -19.49
C ASP A 480 -17.64 25.15 -20.80
N ILE A 481 -16.62 24.26 -20.78
CA ILE A 481 -15.80 23.90 -21.93
C ILE A 481 -16.06 22.46 -22.33
N THR A 482 -16.10 22.22 -23.65
CA THR A 482 -16.18 20.84 -24.18
C THR A 482 -14.77 20.37 -24.49
N TYR A 483 -14.35 19.26 -23.88
CA TYR A 483 -13.06 18.62 -24.08
C TYR A 483 -13.19 17.33 -24.88
N ASP A 484 -12.07 16.94 -25.52
CA ASP A 484 -11.93 15.67 -26.24
C ASP A 484 -11.47 14.56 -25.29
N TYR A 485 -12.21 13.45 -25.24
CA TYR A 485 -11.90 12.25 -24.46
C TYR A 485 -11.67 11.01 -25.33
N ASP A 486 -11.58 11.16 -26.66
CA ASP A 486 -11.48 10.03 -27.59
C ASP A 486 -10.16 9.25 -27.40
N ASN A 487 -9.12 9.93 -26.97
CA ASN A 487 -7.81 9.34 -26.70
C ASN A 487 -7.65 8.78 -25.28
N LEU A 488 -8.67 8.80 -24.44
CA LEU A 488 -8.72 8.07 -23.16
C LEU A 488 -9.44 6.74 -23.38
N ASP A 489 -8.78 5.64 -23.07
CA ASP A 489 -9.35 4.30 -23.27
C ASP A 489 -10.20 3.84 -22.09
N LEU A 490 -9.91 4.32 -20.88
CA LEU A 490 -10.55 3.91 -19.62
C LEU A 490 -11.27 5.07 -18.95
N TYR A 491 -12.25 4.72 -18.10
CA TYR A 491 -12.80 5.60 -17.09
C TYR A 491 -12.15 5.26 -15.75
N SER A 492 -11.20 6.08 -15.35
CA SER A 492 -10.40 5.88 -14.14
C SER A 492 -10.95 6.71 -12.99
N ARG A 493 -10.94 6.14 -11.78
CA ARG A 493 -11.40 6.81 -10.56
C ARG A 493 -10.48 6.51 -9.38
N MET A 494 -10.37 7.50 -8.49
CA MET A 494 -9.81 7.35 -7.15
C MET A 494 -10.96 7.26 -6.14
N TYR A 495 -10.87 6.33 -5.22
CA TYR A 495 -11.70 6.15 -4.04
C TYR A 495 -13.23 6.28 -4.25
N PRO A 496 -13.81 5.76 -5.33
CA PRO A 496 -15.26 5.81 -5.49
C PRO A 496 -15.92 4.84 -4.53
N SER A 497 -17.06 5.23 -3.95
CA SER A 497 -17.91 4.28 -3.24
C SER A 497 -18.46 3.21 -4.19
N LEU A 498 -18.85 2.05 -3.65
CA LEU A 498 -19.46 0.98 -4.45
C LEU A 498 -20.74 1.46 -5.16
N GLN A 499 -21.48 2.39 -4.55
CA GLN A 499 -22.67 2.98 -5.17
C GLN A 499 -22.33 3.84 -6.39
N GLU A 500 -21.25 4.63 -6.33
CA GLU A 500 -20.79 5.41 -7.49
C GLU A 500 -20.33 4.52 -8.64
N ILE A 501 -19.66 3.40 -8.33
CA ILE A 501 -19.28 2.39 -9.34
C ILE A 501 -20.52 1.80 -9.99
N GLU A 502 -21.48 1.33 -9.20
CA GLU A 502 -22.74 0.80 -9.73
C GLU A 502 -23.51 1.82 -10.57
N ASP A 503 -23.54 3.07 -10.15
CA ASP A 503 -24.19 4.16 -10.86
C ASP A 503 -23.56 4.40 -12.23
N TYR A 504 -22.22 4.40 -12.31
CA TYR A 504 -21.53 4.49 -13.60
C TYR A 504 -21.84 3.30 -14.51
N LEU A 505 -21.75 2.08 -14.00
CA LEU A 505 -22.00 0.86 -14.77
C LEU A 505 -23.44 0.78 -15.28
N LYS A 506 -24.42 1.33 -14.54
CA LYS A 506 -25.85 1.35 -14.91
C LYS A 506 -26.19 2.49 -15.87
N LYS A 507 -25.65 3.69 -15.67
CA LYS A 507 -26.08 4.92 -16.37
C LYS A 507 -25.25 5.22 -17.62
N ASP A 508 -23.95 5.04 -17.56
CA ASP A 508 -23.02 5.33 -18.65
C ASP A 508 -22.32 4.05 -19.13
N GLY A 509 -21.37 3.54 -18.39
CA GLY A 509 -20.60 2.35 -18.72
C GLY A 509 -20.00 2.39 -20.13
N SER A 510 -19.63 3.59 -20.62
CA SER A 510 -19.15 3.79 -22.00
C SER A 510 -17.74 3.21 -22.20
N LYS A 511 -16.93 3.18 -21.14
CA LYS A 511 -15.55 2.68 -21.13
C LYS A 511 -15.37 1.67 -19.99
N PRO A 512 -14.37 0.80 -20.05
CA PRO A 512 -13.99 -0.02 -18.89
C PRO A 512 -13.67 0.86 -17.69
N PHE A 513 -13.99 0.38 -16.48
CA PHE A 513 -13.78 1.11 -15.22
C PHE A 513 -12.50 0.63 -14.54
N LEU A 514 -11.61 1.55 -14.21
CA LEU A 514 -10.38 1.29 -13.46
C LEU A 514 -10.41 2.02 -12.12
N LEU A 515 -10.16 1.29 -11.03
CA LEU A 515 -9.85 1.86 -9.72
C LEU A 515 -8.35 2.17 -9.69
N VAL A 516 -7.96 3.37 -10.09
CA VAL A 516 -6.54 3.72 -10.13
C VAL A 516 -5.95 3.90 -8.73
N GLU A 517 -6.82 4.27 -7.77
CA GLU A 517 -6.57 4.22 -6.33
C GLU A 517 -7.84 3.81 -5.59
N TYR A 518 -7.70 2.91 -4.61
CA TYR A 518 -8.78 2.48 -3.74
C TYR A 518 -8.24 1.87 -2.44
N CYS A 519 -9.11 1.69 -1.45
CA CYS A 519 -8.76 1.06 -0.17
C CYS A 519 -7.52 1.69 0.46
N HIS A 520 -7.58 3.01 0.75
CA HIS A 520 -6.50 3.74 1.39
C HIS A 520 -6.03 3.06 2.67
N SER A 521 -4.74 2.65 2.71
CA SER A 521 -4.24 1.66 3.68
C SER A 521 -3.62 2.29 4.93
N MET A 522 -4.04 3.51 5.28
CA MET A 522 -3.50 4.27 6.39
C MET A 522 -3.76 3.60 7.74
N GLY A 523 -2.70 3.34 8.50
CA GLY A 523 -2.77 2.77 9.84
C GLY A 523 -3.47 1.42 9.89
N ASN A 524 -4.44 1.26 10.83
CA ASN A 524 -5.29 0.09 10.91
C ASN A 524 -6.36 0.14 9.81
N GLY A 525 -6.03 -0.44 8.66
CA GLY A 525 -6.87 -0.47 7.47
C GLY A 525 -6.25 -1.34 6.38
N PRO A 526 -6.94 -1.38 5.21
CA PRO A 526 -8.36 -1.07 5.02
C PRO A 526 -9.29 -2.21 5.41
N GLY A 527 -10.56 -1.90 5.66
CA GLY A 527 -11.59 -2.87 6.06
C GLY A 527 -12.50 -3.37 4.93
N ASP A 528 -12.38 -2.84 3.72
CA ASP A 528 -13.37 -3.01 2.65
C ASP A 528 -12.85 -3.75 1.40
N PHE A 529 -11.69 -4.39 1.47
CA PHE A 529 -11.10 -5.15 0.36
C PHE A 529 -12.04 -6.20 -0.24
N GLU A 530 -12.72 -6.97 0.60
CA GLU A 530 -13.60 -8.04 0.13
C GLU A 530 -14.78 -7.48 -0.68
N ASP A 531 -15.33 -6.35 -0.27
CA ASP A 531 -16.46 -5.74 -0.97
C ASP A 531 -16.07 -5.20 -2.35
N TYR A 532 -14.89 -4.56 -2.44
CA TYR A 532 -14.35 -4.16 -3.75
C TYR A 532 -13.99 -5.36 -4.61
N PHE A 533 -13.43 -6.43 -4.04
CA PHE A 533 -13.18 -7.68 -4.78
C PHE A 533 -14.47 -8.22 -5.41
N GLN A 534 -15.53 -8.31 -4.63
CA GLN A 534 -16.84 -8.76 -5.12
C GLN A 534 -17.38 -7.85 -6.23
N MET A 535 -17.26 -6.53 -6.10
CA MET A 535 -17.66 -5.57 -7.13
C MET A 535 -16.83 -5.74 -8.41
N ILE A 536 -15.51 -5.88 -8.33
CA ILE A 536 -14.61 -6.05 -9.47
C ILE A 536 -14.96 -7.32 -10.26
N HIS A 537 -15.27 -8.41 -9.56
CA HIS A 537 -15.55 -9.70 -10.21
C HIS A 537 -17.01 -9.88 -10.64
N LYS A 538 -17.91 -9.01 -10.19
CA LYS A 538 -19.34 -9.03 -10.58
C LYS A 538 -19.58 -8.55 -12.00
N ASP A 539 -18.73 -7.65 -12.52
CA ASP A 539 -18.89 -7.04 -13.84
C ASP A 539 -17.56 -7.07 -14.62
N ASP A 540 -17.57 -7.65 -15.82
CA ASP A 540 -16.37 -7.75 -16.65
C ASP A 540 -15.80 -6.39 -17.07
N ARG A 541 -16.62 -5.32 -17.07
CA ARG A 541 -16.17 -3.95 -17.38
C ARG A 541 -15.29 -3.33 -16.29
N MET A 542 -15.30 -3.90 -15.07
CA MET A 542 -14.35 -3.53 -14.02
C MET A 542 -12.99 -4.14 -14.32
N CYS A 543 -11.97 -3.32 -14.62
CA CYS A 543 -10.64 -3.81 -14.98
C CYS A 543 -9.84 -4.33 -13.77
N GLY A 544 -10.27 -4.01 -12.56
CA GLY A 544 -9.52 -4.21 -11.34
C GLY A 544 -9.12 -2.89 -10.68
N GLY A 545 -8.09 -2.92 -9.85
CA GLY A 545 -7.67 -1.72 -9.14
C GLY A 545 -6.26 -1.79 -8.56
N PHE A 546 -5.79 -0.62 -8.11
CA PHE A 546 -4.49 -0.41 -7.51
C PHE A 546 -4.68 0.18 -6.11
N VAL A 547 -4.29 -0.59 -5.10
CA VAL A 547 -4.40 -0.15 -3.70
C VAL A 547 -3.49 1.04 -3.45
N TRP A 548 -3.94 2.03 -2.73
CA TRP A 548 -3.11 3.09 -2.20
C TRP A 548 -2.73 2.78 -0.76
N GLU A 549 -1.47 2.57 -0.40
CA GLU A 549 -0.34 2.29 -1.28
C GLU A 549 0.58 1.19 -0.73
N TRP A 550 1.78 1.06 -1.32
CA TRP A 550 2.69 -0.03 -0.97
C TRP A 550 3.34 0.15 0.40
N CYS A 551 3.90 1.32 0.71
CA CYS A 551 4.81 1.48 1.84
C CYS A 551 4.57 2.76 2.61
N ASP A 552 4.56 2.69 3.93
CA ASP A 552 4.63 3.86 4.80
C ASP A 552 5.89 4.69 4.50
N HIS A 553 5.73 6.00 4.33
CA HIS A 553 6.84 6.91 4.11
C HIS A 553 7.27 7.54 5.44
N ALA A 554 8.40 7.11 5.96
CA ALA A 554 9.01 7.70 7.15
C ALA A 554 10.54 7.63 7.08
N ILE A 555 11.18 8.53 7.80
CA ILE A 555 12.63 8.60 7.89
C ILE A 555 13.10 8.01 9.22
N ALA A 556 14.04 7.06 9.17
CA ALA A 556 14.63 6.47 10.36
C ALA A 556 15.56 7.47 11.06
N HIS A 557 15.25 7.77 12.31
CA HIS A 557 16.02 8.73 13.13
C HIS A 557 16.59 8.08 14.40
N GLY A 558 17.31 7.00 14.18
CA GLY A 558 17.96 6.22 15.24
C GLY A 558 16.99 5.35 16.03
N THR A 559 17.41 4.92 17.22
CA THR A 559 16.70 3.97 18.08
C THR A 559 16.28 4.63 19.39
N ALA A 560 15.05 4.37 19.83
CA ALA A 560 14.54 4.81 21.11
C ALA A 560 15.06 3.94 22.27
N GLU A 561 14.85 4.39 23.52
CA GLU A 561 15.31 3.66 24.72
C GLU A 561 14.69 2.26 24.87
N ASN A 562 13.48 2.07 24.35
CA ASN A 562 12.78 0.78 24.33
C ASN A 562 13.20 -0.15 23.17
N GLY A 563 14.19 0.26 22.35
CA GLY A 563 14.73 -0.53 21.26
C GLY A 563 13.98 -0.39 19.93
N LYS A 564 12.90 0.39 19.86
CA LYS A 564 12.15 0.65 18.62
C LYS A 564 12.88 1.66 17.75
N THR A 565 12.81 1.52 16.44
CA THR A 565 13.24 2.54 15.49
C THR A 565 12.36 3.78 15.64
N ARG A 566 12.97 4.96 15.67
CA ARG A 566 12.24 6.22 15.59
C ARG A 566 11.97 6.51 14.13
N TYR A 567 10.75 6.32 13.71
CA TYR A 567 10.29 6.74 12.40
C TYR A 567 9.66 8.12 12.50
N TYR A 568 10.19 9.06 11.71
CA TYR A 568 9.72 10.44 11.62
C TYR A 568 8.89 10.62 10.36
N TYR A 569 7.70 11.21 10.53
CA TYR A 569 6.80 11.57 9.43
C TYR A 569 6.61 13.10 9.36
N GLY A 570 5.62 13.61 8.64
CA GLY A 570 5.41 15.06 8.47
C GLY A 570 5.21 15.81 9.76
N GLY A 571 5.96 16.89 9.97
CA GLY A 571 5.98 17.73 11.18
C GLY A 571 7.07 17.39 12.19
N ASP A 572 7.69 16.21 12.09
CA ASP A 572 8.72 15.76 13.03
C ASP A 572 10.09 16.40 12.76
N HIS A 573 10.29 16.97 11.58
CA HIS A 573 11.57 17.54 11.16
C HIS A 573 11.68 19.04 11.45
N GLY A 574 10.67 19.65 12.09
CA GLY A 574 10.62 21.07 12.41
C GLY A 574 10.07 21.95 11.30
N GLU A 575 9.56 21.37 10.24
CA GLU A 575 8.84 22.07 9.18
C GLU A 575 7.50 22.61 9.68
N THR A 576 7.11 23.80 9.18
CA THR A 576 5.87 24.48 9.60
C THR A 576 4.69 24.19 8.69
N ILE A 577 4.96 23.77 7.44
CA ILE A 577 3.95 23.37 6.45
C ILE A 577 4.10 21.87 6.25
N HIS A 578 3.12 21.09 6.73
CA HIS A 578 3.15 19.63 6.63
C HIS A 578 1.74 19.05 6.73
N ASP A 579 1.57 17.81 6.32
CA ASP A 579 0.32 17.06 6.41
C ASP A 579 0.39 15.87 7.40
N GLY A 580 1.32 15.94 8.36
CA GLY A 580 1.41 15.00 9.49
C GLY A 580 1.72 13.57 9.05
N ASN A 581 0.99 12.62 9.66
CA ASN A 581 1.16 11.20 9.37
C ASN A 581 0.37 10.71 8.13
N PHE A 582 -0.09 11.60 7.27
CA PHE A 582 -0.87 11.19 6.09
C PHE A 582 -0.05 10.30 5.12
N CYS A 583 1.29 10.40 5.18
CA CYS A 583 2.23 9.52 4.48
C CYS A 583 2.44 8.13 5.11
N MET A 584 1.69 7.78 6.17
CA MET A 584 1.74 6.49 6.83
C MET A 584 0.57 5.61 6.35
N ASP A 585 0.49 5.39 5.07
CA ASP A 585 -0.65 4.83 4.34
C ASP A 585 -0.30 3.58 3.52
N GLY A 586 0.81 2.93 3.89
CA GLY A 586 1.32 1.75 3.25
C GLY A 586 0.71 0.43 3.70
N LEU A 587 0.79 -0.59 2.83
CA LEU A 587 0.53 -2.00 3.16
C LEU A 587 1.71 -2.65 3.89
N VAL A 588 2.87 -2.02 3.88
CA VAL A 588 4.06 -2.42 4.63
C VAL A 588 4.63 -1.25 5.41
N TYR A 589 5.25 -1.55 6.55
CA TYR A 589 6.07 -0.59 7.30
C TYR A 589 7.26 -0.09 6.47
N PRO A 590 7.93 1.01 6.86
CA PRO A 590 9.06 1.54 6.09
C PRO A 590 10.18 0.52 5.86
N ASP A 591 10.40 -0.43 6.78
CA ASP A 591 11.38 -1.51 6.68
C ASP A 591 10.89 -2.73 5.84
N ARG A 592 9.69 -2.64 5.26
CA ARG A 592 9.00 -3.70 4.50
C ARG A 592 8.47 -4.86 5.34
N THR A 593 8.31 -4.69 6.65
CA THR A 593 7.50 -5.63 7.45
C THR A 593 6.04 -5.49 7.02
N PRO A 594 5.30 -6.59 6.74
CA PRO A 594 3.90 -6.51 6.36
C PRO A 594 3.00 -5.93 7.47
N HIS A 595 2.10 -5.00 7.12
CA HIS A 595 0.93 -4.68 7.92
C HIS A 595 -0.11 -5.81 7.86
N THR A 596 -1.04 -5.83 8.80
CA THR A 596 -2.18 -6.77 8.75
C THR A 596 -3.04 -6.54 7.50
N GLY A 597 -3.10 -5.30 6.98
CA GLY A 597 -3.75 -4.96 5.71
C GLY A 597 -3.18 -5.70 4.50
N LEU A 598 -1.86 -5.94 4.46
CA LEU A 598 -1.24 -6.74 3.38
C LEU A 598 -1.63 -8.21 3.46
N LEU A 599 -1.73 -8.76 4.67
CA LEU A 599 -2.18 -10.14 4.88
C LEU A 599 -3.66 -10.31 4.52
N GLU A 600 -4.48 -9.30 4.81
CA GLU A 600 -5.88 -9.21 4.39
C GLU A 600 -5.98 -9.23 2.86
N TYR A 601 -5.24 -8.36 2.17
CA TYR A 601 -5.16 -8.33 0.72
C TYR A 601 -4.80 -9.69 0.12
N LYS A 602 -3.74 -10.33 0.65
CA LYS A 602 -3.29 -11.64 0.18
C LYS A 602 -4.42 -12.66 0.11
N ASN A 603 -5.21 -12.73 1.18
CA ASN A 603 -6.28 -13.72 1.26
C ASN A 603 -7.53 -13.32 0.48
N VAL A 604 -7.84 -12.03 0.38
CA VAL A 604 -8.89 -11.52 -0.51
C VAL A 604 -8.58 -11.87 -1.96
N TYR A 605 -7.34 -11.67 -2.41
CA TYR A 605 -6.92 -11.92 -3.79
C TYR A 605 -6.27 -13.31 -4.02
N ARG A 606 -6.63 -14.30 -3.19
CA ARG A 606 -6.21 -15.70 -3.42
C ARG A 606 -6.69 -16.22 -4.76
N PRO A 607 -5.92 -17.09 -5.43
CA PRO A 607 -6.21 -17.51 -6.82
C PRO A 607 -7.42 -18.44 -6.97
N VAL A 608 -7.90 -19.02 -5.87
CA VAL A 608 -9.01 -19.97 -5.85
C VAL A 608 -9.96 -19.61 -4.72
N ARG A 609 -11.27 -19.77 -4.94
CA ARG A 609 -12.28 -19.61 -3.89
C ARG A 609 -13.34 -20.69 -3.95
N ILE A 610 -13.87 -21.05 -2.78
CA ILE A 610 -15.08 -21.87 -2.68
C ILE A 610 -16.29 -21.04 -3.10
N VAL A 611 -17.01 -21.51 -4.09
CA VAL A 611 -18.30 -20.92 -4.52
C VAL A 611 -19.44 -21.52 -3.71
N SER A 612 -19.46 -22.87 -3.57
CA SER A 612 -20.46 -23.58 -2.81
C SER A 612 -19.95 -24.95 -2.34
N TYR A 613 -20.55 -25.46 -1.28
CA TYR A 613 -20.31 -26.82 -0.83
C TYR A 613 -21.62 -27.45 -0.32
N ASP A 614 -22.05 -28.51 -0.98
CA ASP A 614 -23.13 -29.39 -0.54
C ASP A 614 -22.55 -30.45 0.39
N GLN A 615 -22.66 -30.22 1.69
CA GLN A 615 -22.09 -31.09 2.73
C GLN A 615 -22.71 -32.49 2.72
N GLU A 616 -24.01 -32.64 2.35
CA GLU A 616 -24.72 -33.93 2.37
C GLU A 616 -24.21 -34.83 1.24
N ASN A 617 -23.99 -34.28 0.05
CA ASN A 617 -23.54 -35.01 -1.12
C ASN A 617 -22.01 -34.99 -1.27
N GLY A 618 -21.31 -34.11 -0.55
CA GLY A 618 -19.88 -33.90 -0.65
C GLY A 618 -19.46 -33.25 -1.96
N GLN A 619 -20.34 -32.44 -2.55
CA GLN A 619 -20.06 -31.73 -3.82
C GLN A 619 -19.64 -30.30 -3.53
N MET A 620 -18.47 -29.93 -4.01
CA MET A 620 -17.88 -28.59 -3.87
C MET A 620 -17.68 -27.96 -5.24
N VAL A 621 -17.96 -26.67 -5.35
CA VAL A 621 -17.63 -25.85 -6.53
C VAL A 621 -16.53 -24.88 -6.13
N LEU A 622 -15.44 -24.89 -6.90
CA LEU A 622 -14.31 -23.99 -6.77
C LEU A 622 -14.22 -23.11 -8.02
N HIS A 623 -13.96 -21.80 -7.84
CA HIS A 623 -13.72 -20.87 -8.94
C HIS A 623 -12.24 -20.54 -9.09
N ASN A 624 -11.76 -20.51 -10.33
CA ASN A 624 -10.41 -20.10 -10.70
C ASN A 624 -10.36 -18.61 -11.02
N TYR A 625 -9.67 -17.83 -10.22
CA TYR A 625 -9.46 -16.38 -10.41
C TYR A 625 -8.13 -16.04 -11.13
N MET A 626 -7.42 -17.04 -11.65
CA MET A 626 -6.25 -16.80 -12.51
C MET A 626 -6.70 -16.34 -13.89
N ASP A 627 -5.84 -15.52 -14.53
CA ASP A 627 -6.13 -14.95 -15.85
C ASP A 627 -5.67 -15.86 -16.99
N PHE A 628 -4.64 -16.70 -16.77
CA PHE A 628 -4.00 -17.50 -17.81
C PHE A 628 -3.80 -18.98 -17.43
N ASP A 629 -3.48 -19.30 -16.19
CA ASP A 629 -3.15 -20.65 -15.75
C ASP A 629 -4.38 -21.47 -15.34
N ASP A 630 -4.45 -22.74 -15.78
CA ASP A 630 -5.41 -23.71 -15.24
C ASP A 630 -5.01 -24.11 -13.82
N LEU A 631 -5.98 -24.30 -12.92
CA LEU A 631 -5.72 -24.66 -11.52
C LEU A 631 -4.84 -25.91 -11.37
N LYS A 632 -5.03 -26.92 -12.24
CA LYS A 632 -4.23 -28.14 -12.20
C LYS A 632 -2.72 -27.92 -12.38
N ASP A 633 -2.34 -26.82 -13.03
CA ASP A 633 -0.94 -26.48 -13.34
C ASP A 633 -0.34 -25.51 -12.34
N TYR A 634 -1.18 -24.74 -11.63
CA TYR A 634 -0.77 -23.65 -10.75
C TYR A 634 -0.83 -24.01 -9.26
N VAL A 635 -1.88 -24.74 -8.80
CA VAL A 635 -2.22 -24.88 -7.39
C VAL A 635 -2.30 -26.35 -6.94
N ASP A 636 -1.74 -26.64 -5.79
CA ASP A 636 -2.05 -27.81 -4.97
C ASP A 636 -3.03 -27.39 -3.85
N ILE A 637 -4.18 -28.06 -3.74
CA ILE A 637 -5.23 -27.75 -2.78
C ILE A 637 -5.22 -28.78 -1.65
N PHE A 638 -4.95 -28.32 -0.44
CA PHE A 638 -5.05 -29.12 0.78
C PHE A 638 -6.32 -28.77 1.54
N TYR A 639 -6.85 -29.70 2.29
CA TYR A 639 -7.95 -29.44 3.20
C TYR A 639 -7.62 -29.84 4.63
N GLU A 640 -8.21 -29.13 5.57
CA GLU A 640 -8.16 -29.41 6.99
C GLU A 640 -9.54 -29.18 7.60
N MET A 641 -10.07 -30.18 8.28
CA MET A 641 -11.29 -30.04 9.08
C MET A 641 -10.91 -29.96 10.53
N THR A 642 -11.40 -28.92 11.21
CA THR A 642 -11.16 -28.69 12.65
C THR A 642 -12.43 -28.87 13.45
N GLN A 643 -12.30 -29.34 14.69
CA GLN A 643 -13.33 -29.35 15.70
C GLN A 643 -12.84 -28.51 16.89
N ASP A 644 -13.51 -27.42 17.19
CA ASP A 644 -13.11 -26.46 18.22
C ASP A 644 -11.64 -26.01 18.10
N GLY A 645 -11.19 -25.81 16.85
CA GLY A 645 -9.81 -25.39 16.51
C GLY A 645 -8.76 -26.51 16.53
N LEU A 646 -9.15 -27.76 16.78
CA LEU A 646 -8.24 -28.91 16.71
C LEU A 646 -8.48 -29.70 15.42
N THR A 647 -7.43 -29.97 14.66
CA THR A 647 -7.51 -30.75 13.41
C THR A 647 -8.04 -32.15 13.70
N VAL A 648 -9.11 -32.55 13.05
CA VAL A 648 -9.72 -33.90 13.15
C VAL A 648 -9.57 -34.69 11.86
N GLU A 649 -9.50 -34.02 10.72
CA GLU A 649 -9.26 -34.63 9.41
C GLU A 649 -8.45 -33.67 8.52
N LYS A 650 -7.56 -34.20 7.66
CA LYS A 650 -6.84 -33.42 6.66
C LYS A 650 -6.45 -34.26 5.46
N GLY A 651 -6.28 -33.66 4.33
CA GLY A 651 -5.87 -34.34 3.10
C GLY A 651 -5.53 -33.36 1.97
N LYS A 652 -5.51 -33.90 0.77
CA LYS A 652 -5.25 -33.16 -0.46
C LYS A 652 -6.32 -33.50 -1.49
N LEU A 653 -6.88 -32.49 -2.15
CA LEU A 653 -7.76 -32.71 -3.29
C LEU A 653 -6.96 -33.19 -4.50
N ALA A 654 -7.49 -34.19 -5.20
CA ALA A 654 -6.88 -34.69 -6.43
C ALA A 654 -7.03 -33.62 -7.53
N ASN A 655 -6.07 -33.55 -8.44
CA ASN A 655 -5.97 -32.59 -9.57
C ASN A 655 -7.29 -31.89 -9.96
N VAL A 656 -7.49 -30.70 -9.42
CA VAL A 656 -8.63 -29.85 -9.75
C VAL A 656 -8.35 -29.20 -11.10
N VAL A 657 -9.25 -29.36 -12.06
CA VAL A 657 -9.11 -28.79 -13.40
C VAL A 657 -10.14 -27.68 -13.55
N ALA A 658 -9.70 -26.48 -13.67
CA ALA A 658 -10.52 -25.32 -13.99
C ALA A 658 -9.68 -24.36 -14.85
N SER A 659 -10.15 -24.08 -16.04
CA SER A 659 -9.56 -23.05 -16.89
C SER A 659 -9.69 -21.65 -16.24
N PRO A 660 -8.94 -20.65 -16.68
CA PRO A 660 -9.10 -19.28 -16.21
C PRO A 660 -10.59 -18.85 -16.18
N HIS A 661 -10.97 -18.15 -15.10
CA HIS A 661 -12.31 -17.62 -14.89
C HIS A 661 -13.44 -18.66 -14.99
N SER A 662 -13.19 -19.91 -14.63
CA SER A 662 -14.17 -20.97 -14.69
C SER A 662 -14.28 -21.76 -13.38
N ASP A 663 -15.39 -22.49 -13.26
CA ASP A 663 -15.69 -23.31 -12.11
C ASP A 663 -15.19 -24.75 -12.29
N ALA A 664 -14.82 -25.40 -11.18
CA ALA A 664 -14.56 -26.82 -11.10
C ALA A 664 -15.46 -27.48 -10.06
N GLU A 665 -16.09 -28.59 -10.40
CA GLU A 665 -16.78 -29.44 -9.45
C GLU A 665 -15.82 -30.49 -8.88
N VAL A 666 -15.76 -30.59 -7.55
CA VAL A 666 -14.89 -31.52 -6.82
C VAL A 666 -15.69 -32.29 -5.79
N GLU A 667 -15.39 -33.58 -5.65
CA GLU A 667 -15.99 -34.40 -4.61
C GLU A 667 -15.09 -34.39 -3.36
N LEU A 668 -15.65 -33.95 -2.21
CA LEU A 668 -15.01 -34.00 -0.90
C LEU A 668 -16.02 -34.45 0.14
N LYS A 669 -15.99 -35.75 0.47
CA LYS A 669 -16.87 -36.34 1.49
C LYS A 669 -16.17 -36.36 2.84
N LEU A 670 -16.69 -35.64 3.81
CA LEU A 670 -16.15 -35.50 5.15
C LEU A 670 -17.02 -36.23 6.18
N GLN A 671 -16.38 -36.78 7.23
CA GLN A 671 -17.08 -37.32 8.40
C GLN A 671 -17.19 -36.23 9.46
N VAL A 672 -18.23 -35.39 9.34
CA VAL A 672 -18.41 -34.25 10.22
C VAL A 672 -18.81 -34.69 11.62
N PRO A 673 -18.09 -34.32 12.68
CA PRO A 673 -18.46 -34.59 14.10
C PRO A 673 -19.80 -33.96 14.46
N ASN A 674 -20.61 -34.67 15.25
CA ASN A 674 -21.96 -34.20 15.63
C ASN A 674 -21.96 -33.06 16.63
N THR A 675 -20.84 -32.75 17.26
CA THR A 675 -20.74 -31.72 18.32
C THR A 675 -19.52 -30.84 18.16
N GLY A 676 -19.56 -29.61 18.68
CA GLY A 676 -18.48 -28.66 18.62
C GLY A 676 -18.56 -27.77 17.37
N LYS A 677 -17.80 -26.70 17.32
CA LYS A 677 -17.66 -25.87 16.14
C LYS A 677 -16.76 -26.56 15.12
N ILE A 678 -17.29 -26.82 13.95
CA ILE A 678 -16.58 -27.53 12.88
C ILE A 678 -16.34 -26.54 11.73
N TYR A 679 -15.07 -26.42 11.34
CA TYR A 679 -14.67 -25.62 10.19
C TYR A 679 -13.89 -26.47 9.19
N LEU A 680 -14.16 -26.28 7.92
CA LEU A 680 -13.37 -26.78 6.80
C LEU A 680 -12.52 -25.63 6.29
N LYS A 681 -11.20 -25.82 6.28
CA LYS A 681 -10.23 -24.91 5.68
C LYS A 681 -9.64 -25.54 4.43
N LEU A 682 -9.69 -24.86 3.29
CA LEU A 682 -8.90 -25.18 2.11
C LEU A 682 -7.66 -24.32 2.08
N ILE A 683 -6.50 -24.92 1.83
CA ILE A 683 -5.21 -24.22 1.80
C ILE A 683 -4.63 -24.37 0.39
N TYR A 684 -4.34 -23.26 -0.24
CA TYR A 684 -3.85 -23.18 -1.61
C TYR A 684 -2.34 -23.01 -1.63
N ARG A 685 -1.62 -23.93 -2.25
CA ARG A 685 -0.16 -23.88 -2.32
C ARG A 685 0.33 -23.95 -3.76
N LEU A 686 1.33 -23.12 -4.06
CA LEU A 686 1.94 -23.06 -5.38
C LEU A 686 2.50 -24.44 -5.80
N LYS A 687 2.09 -24.94 -6.97
CA LYS A 687 2.45 -26.27 -7.45
C LYS A 687 3.80 -26.33 -8.16
N LYS A 688 4.19 -25.25 -8.81
CA LYS A 688 5.44 -25.12 -9.58
C LYS A 688 6.28 -23.97 -9.01
N GLU A 689 7.57 -24.00 -9.24
CA GLU A 689 8.42 -22.84 -8.98
C GLU A 689 8.09 -21.72 -9.98
N MET A 690 8.01 -20.49 -9.48
CA MET A 690 7.78 -19.29 -10.27
C MET A 690 8.84 -18.22 -9.93
N PRO A 691 9.02 -17.20 -10.76
CA PRO A 691 9.87 -16.09 -10.39
C PRO A 691 9.49 -15.52 -9.01
N LEU A 692 10.47 -15.39 -8.11
CA LEU A 692 10.31 -14.89 -6.74
C LEU A 692 9.43 -15.74 -5.80
N LEU A 693 8.92 -16.90 -6.24
CA LEU A 693 8.07 -17.78 -5.44
C LEU A 693 8.55 -19.23 -5.51
N GLU A 694 8.76 -19.84 -4.36
CA GLU A 694 9.13 -21.25 -4.25
C GLU A 694 7.90 -22.15 -4.35
N ARG A 695 8.11 -23.35 -4.90
CA ARG A 695 7.09 -24.41 -4.87
C ARG A 695 6.64 -24.69 -3.43
N GLY A 696 5.33 -24.80 -3.22
CA GLY A 696 4.73 -25.06 -1.90
C GLY A 696 4.42 -23.80 -1.11
N TYR A 697 4.75 -22.61 -1.64
CA TYR A 697 4.37 -21.34 -1.02
C TYR A 697 2.84 -21.23 -0.87
N GLU A 698 2.36 -20.83 0.30
CA GLU A 698 0.93 -20.66 0.57
C GLU A 698 0.40 -19.36 -0.04
N LEU A 699 -0.52 -19.53 -0.99
CA LEU A 699 -1.13 -18.44 -1.76
C LEU A 699 -2.34 -17.82 -1.05
N GLY A 700 -2.94 -18.56 -0.11
CA GLY A 700 -4.11 -18.16 0.65
C GLY A 700 -4.95 -19.36 1.06
N PHE A 701 -6.10 -19.11 1.64
CA PHE A 701 -7.01 -20.13 2.12
C PHE A 701 -8.48 -19.70 2.00
N ASP A 702 -9.37 -20.67 1.99
CA ASP A 702 -10.80 -20.50 2.29
C ASP A 702 -11.15 -21.20 3.60
N GLU A 703 -12.12 -20.65 4.30
CA GLU A 703 -12.72 -21.25 5.47
C GLU A 703 -14.24 -21.24 5.36
N MET A 704 -14.86 -22.33 5.78
CA MET A 704 -16.32 -22.39 5.92
C MET A 704 -16.73 -23.21 7.15
N LYS A 705 -17.79 -22.77 7.80
CA LYS A 705 -18.42 -23.51 8.90
C LYS A 705 -19.24 -24.68 8.36
N LEU A 706 -19.06 -25.87 8.94
CA LEU A 706 -19.85 -27.06 8.60
C LEU A 706 -21.00 -27.23 9.58
N ALA A 707 -22.17 -27.61 9.07
CA ALA A 707 -23.35 -27.88 9.88
C ALA A 707 -23.25 -29.23 10.62
N ASN A 708 -23.68 -29.28 11.86
CA ASN A 708 -23.78 -30.49 12.70
C ASN A 708 -24.96 -30.37 13.68
N GLU A 709 -25.15 -31.38 14.57
CA GLU A 709 -26.29 -31.42 15.50
C GLU A 709 -26.17 -30.42 16.66
N ASP A 710 -24.96 -30.19 17.17
CA ASP A 710 -24.65 -29.21 18.24
C ASP A 710 -23.37 -28.45 17.89
N ASP A 711 -23.55 -27.25 17.33
CA ASP A 711 -22.49 -26.39 16.78
C ASP A 711 -21.87 -25.46 17.84
N ARG A 712 -22.11 -25.73 19.15
CA ARG A 712 -21.51 -24.91 20.21
C ARG A 712 -20.09 -25.39 20.50
N ASN A 713 -19.20 -24.45 20.76
CA ASN A 713 -17.82 -24.77 21.19
C ASN A 713 -17.85 -25.53 22.52
N ARG A 714 -17.26 -26.73 22.55
CA ARG A 714 -17.29 -27.62 23.70
C ARG A 714 -16.60 -27.05 24.95
N GLN A 715 -15.56 -26.24 24.79
CA GLN A 715 -14.88 -25.57 25.91
C GLN A 715 -15.72 -24.43 26.45
N ALA A 716 -16.35 -23.65 25.58
CA ALA A 716 -17.30 -22.61 26.00
C ALA A 716 -18.49 -23.23 26.77
N VAL A 717 -19.03 -24.35 26.28
CA VAL A 717 -20.09 -25.10 26.99
C VAL A 717 -19.64 -25.53 28.39
N LYS A 718 -18.41 -26.05 28.53
CA LYS A 718 -17.89 -26.42 29.86
C LYS A 718 -17.83 -25.24 30.82
N TRP A 719 -17.44 -24.06 30.32
CA TRP A 719 -17.44 -22.86 31.13
C TRP A 719 -18.87 -22.43 31.51
N LEU A 720 -19.80 -22.46 30.58
CA LEU A 720 -21.20 -22.07 30.79
C LEU A 720 -21.94 -23.06 31.76
N GLU A 721 -21.67 -24.36 31.67
CA GLU A 721 -22.36 -25.43 32.39
C GLU A 721 -21.64 -25.87 33.70
N GLN A 722 -20.68 -25.08 34.20
CA GLN A 722 -20.02 -25.38 35.47
C GLN A 722 -21.05 -25.65 36.58
N GLU A 723 -20.85 -26.74 37.32
CA GLU A 723 -21.75 -27.18 38.41
C GLU A 723 -22.00 -26.07 39.44
N LYS A 724 -23.28 -25.89 39.77
CA LYS A 724 -23.68 -24.96 40.83
C LYS A 724 -23.25 -25.50 42.17
N VAL A 725 -22.35 -24.86 42.86
CA VAL A 725 -21.97 -25.15 44.23
C VAL A 725 -23.08 -24.57 45.14
N ILE A 726 -23.54 -25.34 46.12
CA ILE A 726 -24.49 -24.86 47.12
C ILE A 726 -23.67 -24.22 48.25
N GLY A 727 -23.86 -22.94 48.48
CA GLY A 727 -23.16 -22.16 49.51
C GLY A 727 -23.99 -20.94 49.90
N THR A 728 -23.39 -20.04 50.65
CA THR A 728 -24.05 -18.79 51.05
C THR A 728 -23.12 -17.63 50.71
N ILE A 729 -23.64 -16.64 49.99
CA ILE A 729 -22.98 -15.36 49.77
C ILE A 729 -23.45 -14.39 50.84
N ALA A 730 -22.56 -13.84 51.64
CA ALA A 730 -22.88 -12.75 52.56
C ALA A 730 -22.93 -11.43 51.76
N VAL A 731 -24.03 -10.72 51.88
CA VAL A 731 -24.22 -9.41 51.26
C VAL A 731 -24.13 -8.35 52.34
N LYS A 732 -23.21 -7.39 52.16
CA LYS A 732 -23.11 -6.18 53.00
C LYS A 732 -23.28 -4.97 52.11
N GLU A 733 -24.18 -4.10 52.48
CA GLU A 733 -24.52 -2.90 51.75
C GLU A 733 -24.34 -1.66 52.59
N ASN A 734 -23.78 -0.63 52.01
CA ASN A 734 -23.74 0.73 52.54
C ASN A 734 -24.14 1.75 51.46
N ASP A 735 -24.01 3.02 51.71
CA ASP A 735 -24.39 4.10 50.75
C ASP A 735 -23.57 4.11 49.48
N LYS A 736 -22.37 3.50 49.49
CA LYS A 736 -21.41 3.57 48.35
C LYS A 736 -21.19 2.22 47.68
N GLN A 737 -21.31 1.11 48.43
CA GLN A 737 -20.82 -0.19 47.98
C GLN A 737 -21.78 -1.32 48.35
N ILE A 738 -21.78 -2.34 47.53
CA ILE A 738 -22.33 -3.66 47.81
C ILE A 738 -21.16 -4.63 47.84
N VAL A 739 -20.91 -5.25 49.00
CA VAL A 739 -19.85 -6.26 49.17
C VAL A 739 -20.48 -7.63 49.19
N LEU A 740 -20.06 -8.46 48.23
CA LEU A 740 -20.45 -9.87 48.09
C LEU A 740 -19.31 -10.74 48.60
N GLN A 741 -19.53 -11.50 49.67
CA GLN A 741 -18.49 -12.33 50.25
C GLN A 741 -18.91 -13.79 50.33
N ALA A 742 -18.14 -14.68 49.77
CA ALA A 742 -18.29 -16.14 49.96
C ALA A 742 -16.97 -16.73 50.46
N LYS A 743 -16.90 -18.06 50.50
CA LYS A 743 -15.69 -18.76 50.97
C LYS A 743 -14.45 -18.40 50.13
N ASP A 744 -14.62 -18.38 48.83
CA ASP A 744 -13.51 -18.31 47.89
C ASP A 744 -13.41 -16.97 47.19
N PHE A 745 -14.38 -16.05 47.36
CA PHE A 745 -14.35 -14.73 46.73
C PHE A 745 -14.87 -13.60 47.60
N THR A 746 -14.40 -12.39 47.25
CA THR A 746 -14.97 -11.12 47.70
C THR A 746 -15.03 -10.17 46.51
N TYR A 747 -16.24 -9.73 46.16
CA TYR A 747 -16.48 -8.75 45.11
C TYR A 747 -17.10 -7.49 45.70
N VAL A 748 -16.67 -6.35 45.22
CA VAL A 748 -17.16 -5.04 45.64
C VAL A 748 -17.71 -4.29 44.42
N LEU A 749 -19.02 -3.99 44.49
CA LEU A 749 -19.68 -3.22 43.46
C LEU A 749 -19.87 -1.78 43.95
N ASP A 750 -19.49 -0.80 43.12
CA ASP A 750 -19.72 0.62 43.39
C ASP A 750 -21.15 1.01 43.01
N LYS A 751 -21.92 1.51 43.98
CA LYS A 751 -23.31 1.91 43.76
C LYS A 751 -23.49 3.19 42.93
N ARG A 752 -22.43 3.93 42.67
CA ARG A 752 -22.48 5.12 41.80
C ARG A 752 -22.45 4.75 40.31
N THR A 753 -21.78 3.66 40.01
CA THR A 753 -21.59 3.18 38.64
C THR A 753 -22.36 1.90 38.33
N GLY A 754 -22.67 1.07 39.33
CA GLY A 754 -23.23 -0.27 39.13
C GLY A 754 -22.20 -1.31 38.68
N LEU A 755 -20.91 -1.02 38.78
CA LEU A 755 -19.84 -1.85 38.24
C LEU A 755 -18.87 -2.30 39.34
N PHE A 756 -18.15 -3.41 39.13
CA PHE A 756 -17.22 -3.94 40.10
C PHE A 756 -15.98 -3.06 40.25
N GLU A 757 -15.66 -2.61 41.44
CA GLU A 757 -14.45 -1.83 41.77
C GLU A 757 -13.34 -2.68 42.37
N ASP A 758 -13.64 -3.87 42.90
CA ASP A 758 -12.66 -4.86 43.35
C ASP A 758 -13.22 -6.29 43.15
N MET A 759 -12.37 -7.17 42.72
CA MET A 759 -12.65 -8.57 42.50
C MET A 759 -11.51 -9.42 43.05
N GLN A 760 -11.77 -10.10 44.16
CA GLN A 760 -10.84 -11.05 44.77
C GLN A 760 -11.38 -12.47 44.67
N PHE A 761 -10.55 -13.42 44.26
CA PHE A 761 -10.88 -14.84 44.18
C PHE A 761 -9.70 -15.69 44.65
N ALA A 762 -9.98 -16.71 45.51
CA ALA A 762 -8.98 -17.58 46.15
C ALA A 762 -7.83 -16.78 46.82
N GLY A 763 -8.18 -15.64 47.46
CA GLY A 763 -7.22 -14.76 48.14
C GLY A 763 -6.31 -13.93 47.26
N ARG A 764 -6.66 -13.76 45.98
CA ARG A 764 -5.89 -12.96 44.97
C ARG A 764 -6.77 -11.89 44.36
N SER A 765 -6.21 -10.70 44.12
CA SER A 765 -6.87 -9.62 43.36
C SER A 765 -6.79 -9.89 41.84
N TYR A 766 -7.93 -9.75 41.17
CA TYR A 766 -8.08 -9.96 39.73
C TYR A 766 -8.08 -8.66 38.93
N ILE A 767 -8.58 -7.56 39.51
CA ILE A 767 -8.58 -6.24 38.89
C ILE A 767 -7.76 -5.24 39.71
N ASN A 768 -7.09 -4.33 39.05
CA ASN A 768 -6.31 -3.25 39.65
C ASN A 768 -7.09 -1.94 39.71
N HIS A 769 -8.01 -1.72 38.77
CA HIS A 769 -8.88 -0.54 38.69
C HIS A 769 -10.33 -0.97 38.47
N PRO A 770 -11.32 -0.08 38.78
CA PRO A 770 -12.73 -0.35 38.56
C PRO A 770 -13.05 -0.77 37.13
N MET A 771 -14.01 -1.65 36.95
CA MET A 771 -14.60 -2.01 35.66
C MET A 771 -15.37 -0.82 35.08
N GLU A 772 -15.48 -0.77 33.75
CA GLU A 772 -16.18 0.28 32.99
C GLU A 772 -17.13 -0.31 31.96
N LEU A 773 -18.25 0.37 31.67
CA LEU A 773 -18.94 0.23 30.40
C LEU A 773 -18.20 1.12 29.39
N ASN A 774 -17.71 0.51 28.36
CA ASN A 774 -16.81 1.17 27.40
C ASN A 774 -17.51 1.39 26.06
N ILE A 775 -17.55 2.64 25.60
CA ILE A 775 -18.04 3.03 24.26
C ILE A 775 -16.94 3.68 23.40
N TRP A 776 -15.70 3.79 23.90
CA TRP A 776 -14.59 4.48 23.23
C TRP A 776 -13.56 3.49 22.68
N ARG A 777 -13.03 3.79 21.51
CA ARG A 777 -11.78 3.21 20.98
C ARG A 777 -10.78 4.33 20.68
N ALA A 778 -9.49 4.06 20.75
CA ALA A 778 -8.49 4.97 20.20
C ALA A 778 -8.76 5.13 18.71
N PRO A 779 -9.17 6.31 18.22
CA PRO A 779 -9.59 6.47 16.83
C PRO A 779 -8.50 6.00 15.88
N THR A 780 -8.88 5.23 14.86
CA THR A 780 -7.97 4.87 13.77
C THR A 780 -7.81 6.04 12.81
N ASP A 781 -6.81 5.99 11.96
CA ASP A 781 -6.66 7.00 10.91
C ASP A 781 -7.88 7.03 9.97
N ASN A 782 -8.57 5.91 9.79
CA ASN A 782 -9.83 5.84 9.04
C ASN A 782 -11.03 6.44 9.78
N ASP A 783 -10.92 6.68 11.08
CA ASP A 783 -11.94 7.38 11.85
C ASP A 783 -11.81 8.91 11.78
N MET A 784 -10.89 9.47 11.02
CA MET A 784 -10.50 10.89 11.06
C MET A 784 -11.67 11.89 10.90
N TYR A 785 -12.74 11.49 10.23
CA TYR A 785 -13.95 12.33 10.08
C TYR A 785 -15.01 12.01 11.14
N ILE A 786 -15.32 10.73 11.35
CA ILE A 786 -16.36 10.34 12.31
C ILE A 786 -15.95 10.66 13.75
N LYS A 787 -14.66 10.64 14.09
CA LYS A 787 -14.17 11.01 15.42
C LYS A 787 -14.58 12.42 15.84
N LEU A 788 -14.70 13.35 14.89
CA LEU A 788 -15.13 14.71 15.17
C LEU A 788 -16.57 14.76 15.69
N GLU A 789 -17.42 13.86 15.22
CA GLU A 789 -18.78 13.69 15.76
C GLU A 789 -18.78 12.95 17.09
N TRP A 790 -17.89 11.98 17.30
CA TRP A 790 -17.72 11.29 18.58
C TRP A 790 -17.20 12.22 19.68
N GLU A 791 -16.20 13.07 19.37
CA GLU A 791 -15.68 14.09 20.28
C GLU A 791 -16.74 15.13 20.62
N LYS A 792 -17.52 15.59 19.64
CA LYS A 792 -18.65 16.49 19.85
C LYS A 792 -19.74 15.86 20.71
N ALA A 793 -19.91 14.56 20.64
CA ALA A 793 -20.80 13.76 21.46
C ALA A 793 -20.21 13.42 22.84
N HIS A 794 -18.96 13.81 23.12
CA HIS A 794 -18.19 13.52 24.32
C HIS A 794 -18.06 12.01 24.64
N TYR A 795 -17.94 11.16 23.61
CA TYR A 795 -17.76 9.72 23.81
C TYR A 795 -16.43 9.38 24.48
N ASP A 796 -15.39 10.18 24.22
CA ASP A 796 -14.06 10.12 24.84
C ASP A 796 -14.04 10.35 26.35
N ALA A 797 -15.05 11.07 26.86
CA ALA A 797 -15.20 11.42 28.26
C ALA A 797 -16.45 10.79 28.92
N ALA A 798 -17.03 9.77 28.29
CA ALA A 798 -18.24 9.13 28.78
C ALA A 798 -17.97 8.27 30.01
N TYR A 799 -18.93 8.25 30.95
CA TYR A 799 -18.87 7.45 32.16
C TYR A 799 -20.23 6.88 32.53
N THR A 800 -20.22 5.82 33.37
CA THR A 800 -21.43 5.15 33.82
C THR A 800 -21.99 5.81 35.08
N ARG A 801 -23.31 5.99 35.12
CA ARG A 801 -24.06 6.49 36.24
C ARG A 801 -25.21 5.54 36.60
N ALA A 802 -25.30 5.12 37.85
CA ALA A 802 -26.42 4.32 38.35
C ALA A 802 -27.54 5.20 38.91
N TYR A 803 -28.76 4.89 38.52
CA TYR A 803 -29.99 5.54 39.03
C TYR A 803 -30.68 4.69 40.10
N ARG A 804 -30.69 3.36 39.92
CA ARG A 804 -31.33 2.41 40.80
C ARG A 804 -30.56 1.10 40.84
N ILE A 805 -30.38 0.54 42.01
CA ILE A 805 -29.80 -0.79 42.21
C ILE A 805 -30.68 -1.55 43.23
N GLU A 806 -31.10 -2.72 42.85
CA GLU A 806 -31.87 -3.63 43.67
C GLU A 806 -31.12 -4.96 43.84
N VAL A 807 -30.93 -5.39 45.07
CA VAL A 807 -30.26 -6.65 45.39
C VAL A 807 -31.29 -7.67 45.88
N LEU A 808 -31.34 -8.80 45.19
CA LEU A 808 -32.15 -9.95 45.58
C LEU A 808 -31.24 -11.15 45.86
N GLN A 809 -31.40 -11.71 47.03
CA GLN A 809 -30.69 -12.92 47.46
C GLN A 809 -31.62 -14.12 47.51
N ASN A 810 -31.20 -15.23 46.97
CA ASN A 810 -31.92 -16.50 47.03
C ASN A 810 -30.97 -17.68 47.23
N LYS A 811 -31.50 -18.90 47.28
CA LYS A 811 -30.70 -20.12 47.46
C LYS A 811 -29.79 -20.50 46.29
N HIS A 812 -29.79 -19.72 45.19
CA HIS A 812 -29.00 -19.96 44.01
C HIS A 812 -28.01 -18.83 43.73
N GLY A 813 -27.82 -17.90 44.68
CA GLY A 813 -26.87 -16.80 44.55
C GLY A 813 -27.49 -15.41 44.79
N VAL A 814 -26.83 -14.40 44.28
CA VAL A 814 -27.23 -12.98 44.36
C VAL A 814 -27.57 -12.47 42.98
N LEU A 815 -28.70 -11.79 42.85
CA LEU A 815 -29.13 -11.06 41.68
C LEU A 815 -29.07 -9.58 42.00
N ILE A 816 -28.38 -8.79 41.19
CA ILE A 816 -28.34 -7.33 41.27
C ILE A 816 -28.97 -6.82 39.98
N MET A 817 -30.07 -6.08 40.10
CA MET A 817 -30.76 -5.44 38.98
C MET A 817 -30.53 -3.93 39.04
N GLU A 818 -30.16 -3.35 37.93
CA GLU A 818 -29.67 -2.01 37.88
C GLU A 818 -30.29 -1.24 36.71
N HIS A 819 -30.67 0.01 36.98
CA HIS A 819 -30.93 1.00 35.93
C HIS A 819 -29.74 1.97 35.89
N LEU A 820 -28.99 1.95 34.83
CA LEU A 820 -27.78 2.71 34.60
C LEU A 820 -27.94 3.63 33.40
N ALA A 821 -27.02 4.54 33.22
CA ALA A 821 -26.83 5.29 31.99
C ALA A 821 -25.35 5.47 31.67
N VAL A 822 -25.03 5.52 30.38
CA VAL A 822 -23.77 6.10 29.93
C VAL A 822 -24.03 7.58 29.64
N VAL A 823 -23.28 8.45 30.31
CA VAL A 823 -23.44 9.90 30.29
C VAL A 823 -22.10 10.58 30.08
N ALA A 824 -22.12 11.81 29.60
CA ALA A 824 -20.98 12.69 29.57
C ALA A 824 -21.39 14.11 29.97
N ASP A 825 -20.45 14.95 30.37
CA ASP A 825 -20.73 16.30 30.77
C ASP A 825 -21.26 17.15 29.57
N THR A 826 -22.16 18.07 29.84
CA THR A 826 -22.74 19.04 28.90
C THR A 826 -23.68 18.48 27.80
N VAL A 827 -23.83 17.18 27.67
CA VAL A 827 -24.73 16.51 26.72
C VAL A 827 -25.82 15.71 27.46
N GLN A 828 -26.88 15.35 26.73
CA GLN A 828 -27.92 14.46 27.25
C GLN A 828 -27.38 13.04 27.44
N LYS A 829 -28.16 12.18 28.06
CA LYS A 829 -27.86 10.78 28.29
C LYS A 829 -27.59 10.07 26.93
N ILE A 830 -26.42 9.43 26.78
CA ILE A 830 -26.00 8.74 25.56
C ILE A 830 -26.72 7.40 25.44
N LEU A 831 -26.61 6.56 26.50
CA LEU A 831 -27.26 5.25 26.58
C LEU A 831 -28.09 5.14 27.83
N ASP A 832 -29.27 4.56 27.70
CA ASP A 832 -30.09 4.04 28.80
C ASP A 832 -29.85 2.53 28.94
N VAL A 833 -29.52 2.06 30.12
CA VAL A 833 -29.03 0.69 30.32
C VAL A 833 -29.75 0.02 31.47
N GLU A 834 -30.45 -1.08 31.17
CA GLU A 834 -30.89 -2.03 32.22
C GLU A 834 -29.85 -3.15 32.27
N MET A 835 -29.27 -3.34 33.46
CA MET A 835 -28.22 -4.34 33.68
C MET A 835 -28.59 -5.29 34.79
N THR A 836 -28.28 -6.56 34.59
CA THR A 836 -28.52 -7.60 35.61
C THR A 836 -27.24 -8.42 35.81
N TRP A 837 -26.75 -8.42 37.04
CA TRP A 837 -25.68 -9.30 37.48
C TRP A 837 -26.27 -10.49 38.26
N LYS A 838 -25.89 -11.73 37.92
CA LYS A 838 -26.14 -12.94 38.70
C LYS A 838 -24.83 -13.50 39.17
N ILE A 839 -24.63 -13.56 40.46
CA ILE A 839 -23.40 -14.04 41.08
C ILE A 839 -23.72 -15.36 41.81
N ASN A 840 -23.02 -16.44 41.42
CA ASN A 840 -23.15 -17.74 42.06
C ASN A 840 -22.14 -17.91 43.19
N GLU A 841 -22.38 -18.92 44.05
CA GLU A 841 -21.56 -19.19 45.22
C GLU A 841 -20.13 -19.65 44.90
N ASN A 842 -19.86 -20.06 43.66
CA ASN A 842 -18.52 -20.38 43.17
C ASN A 842 -17.77 -19.18 42.55
N GLY A 843 -18.37 -17.97 42.63
CA GLY A 843 -17.77 -16.74 42.13
C GLY A 843 -18.02 -16.45 40.65
N LYS A 844 -18.76 -17.30 39.92
CA LYS A 844 -19.16 -17.05 38.53
C LYS A 844 -20.14 -15.88 38.49
N ILE A 845 -19.93 -15.00 37.54
CA ILE A 845 -20.76 -13.81 37.27
C ILE A 845 -21.41 -13.97 35.89
N GLU A 846 -22.73 -13.91 35.84
CA GLU A 846 -23.48 -13.76 34.57
C GLU A 846 -23.95 -12.31 34.47
N ALA A 847 -23.73 -11.67 33.34
CA ALA A 847 -24.19 -10.33 33.01
C ALA A 847 -25.21 -10.35 31.88
N VAL A 848 -26.27 -9.57 32.03
CA VAL A 848 -27.21 -9.26 30.96
C VAL A 848 -27.36 -7.75 30.89
N ILE A 849 -27.04 -7.16 29.76
CA ILE A 849 -27.11 -5.71 29.51
C ILE A 849 -28.13 -5.50 28.38
N GLU A 850 -29.11 -4.66 28.61
CA GLU A 850 -30.03 -4.14 27.61
C GLU A 850 -29.79 -2.63 27.49
N ALA A 851 -29.35 -2.17 26.32
CA ALA A 851 -29.00 -0.79 26.10
C ALA A 851 -29.86 -0.16 25.01
N VAL A 852 -30.22 1.09 25.21
CA VAL A 852 -30.94 1.92 24.22
C VAL A 852 -30.17 3.21 24.05
N LYS A 853 -29.71 3.47 22.81
CA LYS A 853 -28.98 4.68 22.40
C LYS A 853 -29.99 5.79 22.12
N ASP A 854 -29.68 7.00 22.56
CA ASP A 854 -30.42 8.18 22.10
C ASP A 854 -30.08 8.40 20.59
N LYS A 855 -31.10 8.47 19.76
CA LYS A 855 -31.00 8.54 18.29
C LYS A 855 -30.35 9.83 17.77
N GLU A 856 -30.23 10.87 18.59
CA GLU A 856 -29.55 12.10 18.21
C GLU A 856 -28.01 11.96 18.24
N PHE A 857 -27.50 10.89 18.84
CA PHE A 857 -26.07 10.59 18.90
C PHE A 857 -25.58 9.81 17.68
N PRO A 858 -24.32 10.01 17.28
CA PRO A 858 -23.73 9.25 16.17
C PRO A 858 -23.60 7.76 16.47
N ASP A 859 -23.16 6.99 15.48
CA ASP A 859 -22.82 5.57 15.62
C ASP A 859 -21.79 5.37 16.75
N LEU A 860 -21.91 4.28 17.49
CA LEU A 860 -20.99 3.99 18.58
C LEU A 860 -19.64 3.47 18.01
N PRO A 861 -18.49 3.94 18.51
CA PRO A 861 -17.19 3.34 18.21
C PRO A 861 -17.14 1.85 18.56
N ARG A 862 -17.62 1.51 19.76
CA ARG A 862 -17.77 0.17 20.32
C ARG A 862 -18.77 0.17 21.49
N PHE A 863 -19.17 -0.99 21.94
CA PHE A 863 -19.86 -1.19 23.21
C PHE A 863 -19.46 -2.50 23.87
N GLY A 864 -19.02 -2.41 25.12
CA GLY A 864 -18.66 -3.59 25.90
C GLY A 864 -18.27 -3.23 27.32
N ILE A 865 -17.61 -4.16 28.00
CA ILE A 865 -16.98 -3.93 29.29
C ILE A 865 -15.48 -3.81 29.14
N ARG A 866 -14.87 -2.92 29.92
CA ARG A 866 -13.41 -2.77 30.03
C ARG A 866 -12.99 -3.17 31.46
N MET A 867 -12.03 -4.08 31.55
CA MET A 867 -11.47 -4.56 32.82
C MET A 867 -9.98 -4.31 32.86
N PHE A 868 -9.49 -3.82 33.96
CA PHE A 868 -8.06 -3.62 34.24
C PHE A 868 -7.56 -4.77 35.09
N LEU A 869 -7.22 -5.88 34.44
CA LEU A 869 -6.79 -7.09 35.12
C LEU A 869 -5.39 -6.95 35.71
N ASN A 870 -5.09 -7.76 36.72
CA ASN A 870 -3.74 -7.84 37.25
C ASN A 870 -2.73 -8.07 36.12
N LYS A 871 -1.70 -7.21 36.01
CA LYS A 871 -0.71 -7.21 34.90
C LYS A 871 -0.05 -8.58 34.68
N LYS A 872 0.01 -9.44 35.69
CA LYS A 872 0.54 -10.80 35.59
C LYS A 872 -0.39 -11.77 34.84
N MET A 873 -1.64 -11.42 34.59
CA MET A 873 -2.55 -12.20 33.74
C MET A 873 -2.29 -11.86 32.27
N ASP A 874 -1.10 -12.25 31.79
CA ASP A 874 -0.54 -11.90 30.51
C ASP A 874 -0.55 -13.05 29.48
N GLU A 875 -1.01 -14.24 29.87
CA GLU A 875 -1.21 -15.38 28.97
C GLU A 875 -2.67 -15.44 28.52
N ILE A 876 -2.89 -15.55 27.21
CA ILE A 876 -4.22 -15.60 26.62
C ILE A 876 -4.43 -16.89 25.84
N THR A 877 -5.63 -17.45 25.96
CA THR A 877 -6.13 -18.57 25.14
C THR A 877 -7.55 -18.22 24.71
N TYR A 878 -7.82 -18.27 23.41
CA TYR A 878 -9.17 -17.98 22.90
C TYR A 878 -9.56 -18.87 21.74
N PHE A 879 -10.87 -19.02 21.51
CA PHE A 879 -11.41 -19.56 20.28
C PHE A 879 -12.22 -18.48 19.57
N GLY A 880 -11.82 -18.15 18.34
CA GLY A 880 -12.39 -17.12 17.50
C GLY A 880 -11.54 -16.89 16.28
N MET A 881 -11.72 -15.76 15.61
CA MET A 881 -10.90 -15.39 14.45
C MET A 881 -9.51 -14.91 14.87
N GLY A 882 -8.48 -15.51 14.27
CA GLY A 882 -7.06 -15.23 14.53
C GLY A 882 -6.14 -15.94 13.51
N PRO A 883 -4.83 -15.91 13.73
CA PRO A 883 -4.10 -15.29 14.84
C PRO A 883 -3.95 -13.76 14.74
N GLN A 884 -4.19 -13.19 13.54
CA GLN A 884 -4.10 -11.77 13.29
C GLN A 884 -5.28 -11.03 13.91
N GLU A 885 -5.13 -9.71 14.15
CA GLU A 885 -6.27 -8.87 14.52
C GLU A 885 -7.40 -8.98 13.48
N SER A 886 -8.61 -8.88 13.94
CA SER A 886 -9.78 -9.02 13.08
C SER A 886 -10.95 -8.14 13.57
N TYR A 887 -11.65 -7.58 12.60
CA TYR A 887 -12.80 -6.71 12.78
C TYR A 887 -13.92 -7.19 11.87
N ARG A 888 -15.15 -6.68 12.04
CA ARG A 888 -16.31 -7.15 11.28
C ARG A 888 -16.18 -6.97 9.75
N ASP A 889 -15.35 -6.03 9.29
CA ASP A 889 -15.06 -5.72 7.88
C ASP A 889 -13.61 -6.05 7.46
N LYS A 890 -12.72 -6.37 8.41
CA LYS A 890 -11.31 -6.70 8.18
C LYS A 890 -10.97 -8.01 8.92
N HIS A 891 -11.12 -9.15 8.28
CA HIS A 891 -10.91 -10.46 8.92
C HIS A 891 -10.49 -11.59 7.96
N GLN A 892 -10.25 -11.30 6.68
CA GLN A 892 -9.84 -12.32 5.71
C GLN A 892 -8.44 -12.88 5.97
N ALA A 893 -7.56 -12.12 6.67
CA ALA A 893 -6.26 -12.62 7.11
C ALA A 893 -6.35 -13.68 8.21
N SER A 894 -7.51 -13.83 8.84
CA SER A 894 -7.75 -14.68 10.01
C SER A 894 -8.67 -15.86 9.69
N CYS A 895 -8.63 -16.89 10.52
CA CYS A 895 -9.56 -18.02 10.47
C CYS A 895 -9.96 -18.45 11.90
N HIS A 896 -11.05 -19.20 12.03
CA HIS A 896 -11.46 -19.72 13.33
C HIS A 896 -10.53 -20.79 13.84
N GLY A 897 -10.07 -20.62 15.07
CA GLY A 897 -9.13 -21.55 15.66
C GLY A 897 -8.99 -21.41 17.17
N LEU A 898 -8.26 -22.33 17.76
CA LEU A 898 -7.81 -22.26 19.14
C LEU A 898 -6.41 -21.65 19.19
N PHE A 899 -6.34 -20.42 19.64
CA PHE A 899 -5.08 -19.66 19.68
C PHE A 899 -4.58 -19.43 21.10
N ARG A 900 -3.26 -19.32 21.21
CA ARG A 900 -2.55 -19.00 22.46
C ARG A 900 -1.47 -18.00 22.18
N SER A 901 -1.37 -16.98 23.04
CA SER A 901 -0.40 -15.89 22.89
C SER A 901 -0.05 -15.29 24.26
N LYS A 902 0.87 -14.34 24.24
CA LYS A 902 1.04 -13.35 25.29
C LYS A 902 0.25 -12.08 24.93
N VAL A 903 -0.31 -11.40 25.91
CA VAL A 903 -1.05 -10.15 25.68
C VAL A 903 -0.20 -9.11 24.91
N ALA A 904 1.07 -8.97 25.27
CA ALA A 904 1.96 -8.05 24.56
C ALA A 904 2.20 -8.39 23.07
N GLN A 905 1.97 -9.65 22.66
CA GLN A 905 2.11 -10.09 21.26
C GLN A 905 0.81 -9.94 20.46
N MET A 906 -0.27 -9.52 21.10
CA MET A 906 -1.54 -9.21 20.43
C MET A 906 -1.55 -7.78 19.84
N HIS A 907 -0.56 -6.97 20.20
CA HIS A 907 -0.42 -5.59 19.77
C HIS A 907 0.15 -5.50 18.36
N GLU A 908 -0.53 -4.79 17.47
CA GLU A 908 0.02 -4.35 16.19
C GLU A 908 0.67 -2.99 16.36
N ASP A 909 1.94 -2.88 15.98
CA ASP A 909 2.79 -1.75 16.36
C ASP A 909 2.74 -0.61 15.32
N TYR A 910 1.54 -0.15 14.96
CA TYR A 910 1.35 0.99 14.06
C TYR A 910 2.22 2.17 14.51
N ILE A 911 2.93 2.80 13.58
CA ILE A 911 3.87 3.90 13.89
C ILE A 911 3.15 5.04 14.60
N ARG A 912 1.96 5.42 14.12
CA ARG A 912 1.03 6.22 14.90
C ARG A 912 0.07 5.30 15.65
N PRO A 913 0.15 5.22 16.98
CA PRO A 913 -0.69 4.35 17.78
C PRO A 913 -2.18 4.66 17.64
N GLN A 914 -2.98 3.62 17.59
CA GLN A 914 -4.42 3.67 17.37
C GLN A 914 -5.05 2.34 17.81
N GLU A 915 -6.37 2.17 17.73
CA GLU A 915 -7.05 0.90 17.99
C GLU A 915 -6.42 -0.22 17.17
N ASN A 916 -6.05 -1.31 17.84
CA ASN A 916 -5.43 -2.48 17.23
C ASN A 916 -5.66 -3.74 18.07
N GLY A 917 -5.38 -4.91 17.52
CA GLY A 917 -5.35 -6.18 18.25
C GLY A 917 -6.71 -6.70 18.71
N SER A 918 -7.82 -6.25 18.12
CA SER A 918 -9.14 -6.85 18.37
C SER A 918 -9.27 -8.21 17.68
N HIS A 919 -10.08 -9.11 18.25
CA HIS A 919 -10.43 -10.40 17.67
C HIS A 919 -11.94 -10.56 17.57
N TYR A 920 -12.40 -10.86 16.36
CA TYR A 920 -13.81 -10.93 15.99
C TYR A 920 -14.36 -12.37 16.09
N ASP A 921 -15.66 -12.51 16.27
CA ASP A 921 -16.42 -13.79 16.27
C ASP A 921 -15.83 -14.84 17.23
N CYS A 922 -15.64 -14.45 18.50
CA CYS A 922 -15.09 -15.30 19.55
C CYS A 922 -16.17 -15.93 20.42
N ASP A 923 -15.94 -17.19 20.85
CA ASP A 923 -16.83 -17.90 21.76
C ASP A 923 -16.39 -17.78 23.23
N TYR A 924 -15.07 -17.76 23.44
CA TYR A 924 -14.49 -17.59 24.76
C TYR A 924 -13.05 -17.06 24.68
N VAL A 925 -12.65 -16.45 25.78
CA VAL A 925 -11.27 -16.04 26.03
C VAL A 925 -10.87 -16.33 27.47
N GLU A 926 -9.69 -16.88 27.69
CA GLU A 926 -9.09 -17.14 29.01
C GLU A 926 -7.85 -16.28 29.16
N LEU A 927 -7.78 -15.48 30.21
CA LEU A 927 -6.62 -14.70 30.62
C LEU A 927 -6.05 -15.27 31.91
N THR A 928 -4.75 -15.57 31.97
CA THR A 928 -4.14 -16.28 33.09
C THR A 928 -2.69 -15.87 33.34
N ASN A 929 -2.24 -16.09 34.57
CA ASN A 929 -0.83 -16.01 34.97
C ASN A 929 -0.19 -17.40 35.17
N GLY A 930 -0.84 -18.46 34.65
CA GLY A 930 -0.43 -19.86 34.85
C GLY A 930 -0.90 -20.50 36.15
N GLN A 931 -1.34 -19.72 37.17
CA GLN A 931 -1.85 -20.23 38.44
C GLN A 931 -3.35 -19.94 38.63
N CYS A 932 -3.77 -18.76 38.23
CA CYS A 932 -5.18 -18.36 38.28
C CYS A 932 -5.48 -17.51 37.04
N GLY A 933 -6.77 -17.33 36.76
CA GLY A 933 -7.21 -16.55 35.59
C GLY A 933 -8.69 -16.29 35.62
N ILE A 934 -9.14 -15.63 34.56
CA ILE A 934 -10.56 -15.37 34.30
C ILE A 934 -10.88 -15.87 32.89
N ALA A 935 -12.00 -16.56 32.75
CA ALA A 935 -12.60 -16.89 31.46
C ALA A 935 -13.79 -15.97 31.21
N ALA A 936 -13.83 -15.34 30.03
CA ALA A 936 -14.98 -14.61 29.53
C ALA A 936 -15.61 -15.42 28.41
N VAL A 937 -16.93 -15.63 28.49
CA VAL A 937 -17.67 -16.54 27.61
C VAL A 937 -19.03 -15.95 27.30
N SER A 938 -19.52 -16.16 26.11
CA SER A 938 -20.89 -15.81 25.71
C SER A 938 -21.55 -16.94 24.94
N LYS A 939 -22.90 -16.96 24.93
CA LYS A 939 -23.68 -17.86 24.08
C LYS A 939 -23.66 -17.41 22.63
N ASN A 940 -23.59 -16.12 22.42
CA ASN A 940 -23.42 -15.52 21.08
C ASN A 940 -21.96 -15.08 20.91
N PRO A 941 -21.41 -15.13 19.72
CA PRO A 941 -20.06 -14.63 19.48
C PRO A 941 -19.93 -13.15 19.88
N PHE A 942 -18.73 -12.80 20.31
CA PHE A 942 -18.37 -11.45 20.73
C PHE A 942 -16.99 -11.07 20.18
N SER A 943 -16.63 -9.81 20.30
CA SER A 943 -15.26 -9.37 20.03
C SER A 943 -14.52 -9.12 21.33
N PHE A 944 -13.19 -9.30 21.33
CA PHE A 944 -12.38 -8.91 22.47
C PHE A 944 -11.09 -8.23 22.02
N ASN A 945 -10.54 -7.42 22.94
CA ASN A 945 -9.20 -6.87 22.85
C ASN A 945 -8.49 -7.10 24.18
N ALA A 946 -7.23 -7.51 24.14
CA ALA A 946 -6.37 -7.62 25.30
C ALA A 946 -5.06 -6.91 25.03
N SER A 947 -4.75 -5.86 25.78
CA SER A 947 -3.63 -4.97 25.52
C SER A 947 -2.80 -4.69 26.77
N VAL A 948 -1.54 -4.36 26.58
CA VAL A 948 -0.66 -3.78 27.60
C VAL A 948 -0.79 -2.25 27.67
N TYR A 949 -1.54 -1.64 26.77
CA TYR A 949 -1.80 -0.20 26.68
C TYR A 949 -3.27 0.10 26.93
N THR A 950 -3.57 1.27 27.47
CA THR A 950 -4.93 1.81 27.50
C THR A 950 -5.28 2.49 26.17
N GLN A 951 -6.56 2.69 25.90
CA GLN A 951 -7.04 3.40 24.73
C GLN A 951 -6.59 4.86 24.74
N GLU A 952 -6.59 5.47 25.90
CA GLU A 952 -6.14 6.83 26.14
C GLU A 952 -4.64 7.00 25.86
N GLU A 953 -3.80 6.02 26.25
CA GLU A 953 -2.37 6.03 25.92
C GLU A 953 -2.14 5.93 24.41
N LEU A 954 -2.87 5.03 23.71
CA LEU A 954 -2.76 4.88 22.27
C LEU A 954 -3.16 6.16 21.51
N GLU A 955 -4.14 6.91 22.01
CA GLU A 955 -4.61 8.14 21.38
C GLU A 955 -3.68 9.35 21.64
N GLN A 956 -3.09 9.41 22.82
CA GLN A 956 -2.34 10.60 23.27
C GLN A 956 -0.96 10.73 22.65
N VAL A 957 -0.33 9.63 22.22
CA VAL A 957 1.03 9.67 21.68
C VAL A 957 1.03 9.69 20.17
N SER A 958 2.04 10.37 19.62
CA SER A 958 2.18 10.49 18.16
C SER A 958 2.97 9.34 17.55
N HIS A 959 3.79 8.65 18.34
CA HIS A 959 4.67 7.59 17.85
C HIS A 959 4.67 6.37 18.77
N ASN A 960 4.81 5.19 18.18
CA ASN A 960 4.82 3.91 18.88
C ASN A 960 5.99 3.76 19.89
N TYR A 961 7.10 4.45 19.66
CA TYR A 961 8.25 4.43 20.59
C TYR A 961 8.02 5.28 21.86
N GLU A 962 6.95 6.08 21.90
CA GLU A 962 6.56 6.89 23.06
C GLU A 962 5.64 6.13 24.02
N LEU A 963 5.03 5.03 23.57
CA LEU A 963 4.05 4.25 24.32
C LEU A 963 4.60 3.74 25.66
N LYS A 964 3.76 3.88 26.71
CA LYS A 964 4.03 3.40 28.05
C LYS A 964 3.00 2.34 28.44
N GLU A 965 3.51 1.19 28.86
CA GLU A 965 2.64 0.11 29.32
C GLU A 965 1.83 0.52 30.56
N SER A 966 0.57 0.10 30.58
CA SER A 966 -0.31 0.16 31.75
C SER A 966 0.27 -0.68 32.91
N ASP A 967 -0.15 -0.38 34.13
CA ASP A 967 0.04 -1.22 35.32
C ASP A 967 -0.84 -2.47 35.32
N SER A 968 -1.73 -2.60 34.33
CA SER A 968 -2.75 -3.63 34.21
C SER A 968 -2.69 -4.29 32.84
N THR A 969 -3.20 -5.52 32.72
CA THR A 969 -3.65 -6.07 31.45
C THR A 969 -5.05 -5.48 31.19
N VAL A 970 -5.15 -4.65 30.14
CA VAL A 970 -6.39 -4.01 29.72
C VAL A 970 -7.18 -4.98 28.84
N PHE A 971 -8.32 -5.41 29.33
CA PHE A 971 -9.18 -6.39 28.67
C PHE A 971 -10.54 -5.78 28.36
N CYS A 972 -10.88 -5.73 27.07
CA CYS A 972 -12.20 -5.33 26.59
C CYS A 972 -12.94 -6.56 26.06
N MET A 973 -14.21 -6.71 26.43
CA MET A 973 -15.13 -7.68 25.85
C MET A 973 -16.30 -6.91 25.27
N ASP A 974 -16.50 -7.00 23.96
CA ASP A 974 -17.39 -6.14 23.21
C ASP A 974 -18.55 -6.89 22.59
N TYR A 975 -19.75 -6.32 22.71
CA TYR A 975 -20.92 -6.71 21.93
C TYR A 975 -20.66 -6.50 20.43
N ALA A 976 -20.23 -5.29 20.11
CA ALA A 976 -19.92 -4.88 18.75
C ALA A 976 -18.92 -3.72 18.71
N MET A 977 -18.27 -3.57 17.59
CA MET A 977 -17.39 -2.45 17.24
C MET A 977 -17.76 -1.95 15.84
N ASN A 978 -17.66 -0.64 15.62
CA ASN A 978 -17.78 -0.05 14.29
C ASN A 978 -16.71 -0.61 13.34
N GLY A 979 -17.01 -0.73 12.07
CA GLY A 979 -16.03 -1.16 11.08
C GLY A 979 -14.80 -0.25 11.02
N ILE A 980 -13.76 -0.70 10.36
CA ILE A 980 -12.50 0.03 10.15
C ILE A 980 -12.60 0.91 8.88
N GLY A 981 -13.10 0.34 7.77
CA GLY A 981 -13.23 1.04 6.49
C GLY A 981 -11.91 1.49 5.88
N SER A 982 -11.99 2.51 5.02
CA SER A 982 -10.86 3.17 4.34
C SER A 982 -11.07 4.69 4.22
N ASN A 983 -11.74 5.29 5.19
CA ASN A 983 -12.20 6.69 5.13
C ASN A 983 -11.11 7.72 5.52
N SER A 984 -9.86 7.33 5.65
CA SER A 984 -8.73 8.27 5.70
C SER A 984 -8.58 9.03 4.36
N CYS A 985 -8.83 8.34 3.24
CA CYS A 985 -9.03 8.94 1.92
C CYS A 985 -9.96 8.02 1.10
N GLY A 986 -11.27 8.13 1.31
CA GLY A 986 -12.22 7.24 0.64
C GLY A 986 -13.64 7.41 1.18
N PRO A 987 -14.54 6.48 0.82
CA PRO A 987 -15.92 6.52 1.28
C PRO A 987 -16.03 6.21 2.77
N ASP A 988 -17.13 6.66 3.37
CA ASP A 988 -17.52 6.28 4.73
C ASP A 988 -17.64 4.76 4.86
N VAL A 989 -17.49 4.27 6.11
CA VAL A 989 -17.76 2.87 6.45
C VAL A 989 -19.15 2.47 5.95
N MET A 990 -19.23 1.33 5.26
CA MET A 990 -20.50 0.83 4.70
C MET A 990 -21.52 0.58 5.80
N ASP A 991 -22.81 0.86 5.52
CA ASP A 991 -23.91 0.72 6.50
C ASP A 991 -23.93 -0.63 7.21
N LYS A 992 -23.66 -1.74 6.51
CA LYS A 992 -23.62 -3.10 7.08
C LYS A 992 -22.52 -3.32 8.13
N TYR A 993 -21.52 -2.44 8.17
CA TYR A 993 -20.41 -2.50 9.11
C TYR A 993 -20.47 -1.42 10.18
N ARG A 994 -21.46 -0.53 10.13
CA ARG A 994 -21.67 0.47 11.16
C ARG A 994 -22.25 -0.15 12.42
N PHE A 995 -21.96 0.44 13.57
CA PHE A 995 -22.64 0.15 14.81
C PHE A 995 -23.67 1.23 15.12
N ASP A 996 -24.72 1.22 14.31
CA ASP A 996 -25.82 2.19 14.31
C ASP A 996 -27.07 1.70 15.08
N GLU A 997 -27.02 0.49 15.67
CA GLU A 997 -28.13 -0.10 16.40
C GLU A 997 -28.64 0.82 17.53
N GLU A 998 -29.94 1.17 17.50
CA GLU A 998 -30.57 2.01 18.54
C GLU A 998 -30.83 1.22 19.84
N ALA A 999 -31.05 -0.10 19.76
CA ALA A 999 -31.31 -0.96 20.92
C ALA A 999 -30.69 -2.33 20.73
N PHE A 1000 -29.96 -2.80 21.73
CA PHE A 1000 -29.28 -4.08 21.66
C PHE A 1000 -29.17 -4.75 23.03
N GLN A 1001 -28.90 -6.06 23.04
CA GLN A 1001 -28.70 -6.86 24.25
C GLN A 1001 -27.38 -7.60 24.20
N PHE A 1002 -26.59 -7.48 25.27
CA PHE A 1002 -25.34 -8.20 25.44
C PHE A 1002 -25.39 -9.10 26.66
N GLN A 1003 -25.16 -10.40 26.49
CA GLN A 1003 -25.13 -11.39 27.59
C GLN A 1003 -23.77 -12.10 27.57
N PHE A 1004 -23.12 -12.16 28.74
CA PHE A 1004 -21.84 -12.85 28.90
C PHE A 1004 -21.66 -13.38 30.32
N GLU A 1005 -20.64 -14.21 30.52
CA GLU A 1005 -20.24 -14.74 31.81
C GLU A 1005 -18.74 -14.52 32.05
N LEU A 1006 -18.41 -14.09 33.26
CA LEU A 1006 -17.05 -13.96 33.76
C LEU A 1006 -16.83 -15.05 34.82
N ILE A 1007 -15.82 -15.89 34.63
CA ILE A 1007 -15.60 -17.09 35.44
C ILE A 1007 -14.15 -17.05 35.93
N PRO A 1008 -13.93 -16.62 37.19
CA PRO A 1008 -12.60 -16.72 37.78
C PRO A 1008 -12.27 -18.19 38.06
N PHE A 1009 -11.02 -18.56 37.89
CA PHE A 1009 -10.55 -19.92 38.11
C PHE A 1009 -9.14 -19.98 38.70
N VAL A 1010 -8.81 -21.11 39.32
CA VAL A 1010 -7.46 -21.45 39.77
C VAL A 1010 -7.07 -22.75 39.05
N LYS A 1011 -5.91 -22.77 38.46
CA LYS A 1011 -5.33 -24.00 37.89
C LYS A 1011 -4.84 -24.86 39.06
N GLY A 1012 -5.37 -26.08 39.15
CA GLY A 1012 -5.05 -27.04 40.20
C GLY A 1012 -3.63 -27.61 40.09
#